data_d6682ebf1cc4093646152412a6b6ae8e
#
_entry.id   d6682ebf1cc4093646152412a6b6ae8e
#
_cell.length_a   1.000
_cell.length_b   1.000
_cell.length_c   1.000
_cell.angle_alpha   90.00
_cell.angle_beta   90.00
_cell.angle_gamma   90.00
#
_symmetry.space_group_name_H-M   'P 1'
#
loop_
_entity.id
_entity.type
_entity.pdbx_description
1 polymer ?
#
loop_
_entity_poly.entity_id
_entity_poly.type
_entity_poly.pdbx_seq_one_letter_code
_entity_poly.pdbx_strand_id
1 'polypeptide(L)'
;MAKKKCIMGLSTFLTTHTGDLLMDISQLSVNTLRVLSAEAIEKAKSGHPGLPLGSAPIAYALFAKHLKFNPKDPDFADRDRFVLSAGHGSMLYYSLLHLFGYDVSMEDIKNFRQLGSKTPGHPEYGVTPGVETTTGPLGQGIANAVGMAIAETILAATFNKPDYDVVDHYTYALCGDGCMMEGIEYEAASLAGTLKLGKLIVLYDKNNITIEGDTDGAFTEDVGKRHAAQGWQVINVKDGNDVKAIAKAISKAKAEKEKPSLIIVRTVIGYGSPKAGSADTHGAPLGADGIKGLRENLGYDYPPFTVPEEVKKYHHRYTTKGIRIQRIWKRTFKAYQAAYPELAQKYSDYMKGKLPNFFKEKQLYDFPKPDATRNTSSKVLNILADLIPNLVGGSADLGPSNKSVMKNRTYYSAENRSGTNFHFGIREHAMAAICNGISLHGGLRPYCATFFIFSDYMKNAMRLSALMNRNVTYILTHDSIGVGEDGPTHQPVEQLAGLRAIPNMKVFRPADGKETVCAWITALEEEGPTCIVLSRQNLPQYEESNGNALKGAYVLSRSAKNRSDAILMASGSEVELAMKARDALRLEGIDVTVVSMPCMELFDKQKQTYKNSVLNPSIRARIAIEAGAKSPWYKYVGLDGDVIGMDTFGASAPYSALLEKFGFTVENVVETVKKTINNLKNK
;
A
#
# COMPACT_ATOMS: atom_id res chain seq x y z
N MET A 1 -37.74 44.99 5.87
CA MET A 1 -37.69 44.68 7.31
C MET A 1 -37.96 43.19 7.51
N ALA A 2 -36.97 42.40 7.74
CA ALA A 2 -37.09 41.01 8.12
C ALA A 2 -35.99 40.69 9.11
N LYS A 3 -36.36 40.23 10.30
CA LYS A 3 -35.52 40.07 11.48
C LYS A 3 -34.52 38.89 11.29
N LYS A 4 -33.23 39.19 11.35
CA LYS A 4 -32.17 38.19 11.60
C LYS A 4 -32.30 37.68 13.05
N LYS A 5 -32.67 36.43 13.25
CA LYS A 5 -32.49 35.72 14.54
C LYS A 5 -31.07 35.26 14.65
N CYS A 6 -30.33 35.90 15.53
CA CYS A 6 -29.02 35.47 16.02
C CYS A 6 -29.24 34.24 16.95
N ILE A 7 -28.76 33.08 16.57
CA ILE A 7 -28.71 31.91 17.49
C ILE A 7 -27.39 32.01 18.23
N MET A 8 -27.40 32.59 19.42
CA MET A 8 -26.34 32.48 20.40
C MET A 8 -26.25 31.01 20.87
N GLY A 9 -25.10 30.43 20.72
CA GLY A 9 -24.80 29.10 21.30
C GLY A 9 -24.81 29.19 22.82
N LEU A 10 -25.77 28.54 23.45
CA LEU A 10 -25.75 28.27 24.89
C LEU A 10 -24.60 27.32 25.22
N SER A 11 -23.55 27.84 25.85
CA SER A 11 -22.62 27.01 26.63
C SER A 11 -23.37 26.64 27.92
N THR A 12 -23.82 25.39 28.01
CA THR A 12 -24.43 24.85 29.24
C THR A 12 -23.30 24.61 30.27
N PHE A 13 -23.17 25.54 31.23
CA PHE A 13 -22.49 25.30 32.48
C PHE A 13 -23.45 24.59 33.43
N LEU A 14 -23.16 23.38 33.79
CA LEU A 14 -23.84 22.69 34.91
C LEU A 14 -23.03 22.99 36.18
N THR A 15 -23.63 23.74 37.11
CA THR A 15 -23.07 23.90 38.46
C THR A 15 -23.74 22.93 39.41
N THR A 16 -22.98 22.11 40.12
CA THR A 16 -23.44 21.41 41.33
C THR A 16 -23.24 22.32 42.55
N HIS A 17 -23.96 22.06 43.61
CA HIS A 17 -24.01 22.88 44.86
C HIS A 17 -22.75 22.93 45.69
N THR A 18 -21.62 22.41 45.18
CA THR A 18 -20.27 22.57 45.77
C THR A 18 -19.42 23.25 44.70
N GLY A 19 -18.93 24.45 44.98
CA GLY A 19 -18.27 25.37 44.04
C GLY A 19 -17.05 24.88 43.23
N ASP A 20 -17.05 23.65 42.79
CA ASP A 20 -16.08 23.06 41.85
C ASP A 20 -16.53 23.36 40.38
N LEU A 21 -15.69 24.09 39.68
CA LEU A 21 -15.82 24.29 38.23
C LEU A 21 -15.81 22.91 37.54
N LEU A 22 -16.98 22.48 37.07
CA LEU A 22 -17.07 21.26 36.26
C LEU A 22 -16.21 21.42 34.99
N MET A 23 -15.36 20.42 34.72
CA MET A 23 -14.52 20.34 33.53
C MET A 23 -15.40 20.46 32.26
N ASP A 24 -14.97 21.27 31.27
CA ASP A 24 -15.66 21.32 29.96
C ASP A 24 -15.74 19.92 29.36
N ILE A 25 -16.90 19.57 28.81
CA ILE A 25 -17.16 18.25 28.22
C ILE A 25 -16.12 17.88 27.14
N SER A 26 -15.56 18.85 26.42
CA SER A 26 -14.48 18.62 25.46
C SER A 26 -13.20 18.19 26.17
N GLN A 27 -12.86 18.84 27.27
CA GLN A 27 -11.67 18.49 28.08
C GLN A 27 -11.85 17.11 28.74
N LEU A 28 -13.04 16.82 29.27
CA LEU A 28 -13.35 15.51 29.84
C LEU A 28 -13.27 14.40 28.78
N SER A 29 -13.74 14.66 27.56
CA SER A 29 -13.62 13.73 26.44
C SER A 29 -12.14 13.47 26.07
N VAL A 30 -11.33 14.52 26.01
CA VAL A 30 -9.88 14.41 25.75
C VAL A 30 -9.19 13.62 26.86
N ASN A 31 -9.51 13.87 28.12
CA ASN A 31 -8.95 13.14 29.25
C ASN A 31 -9.41 11.67 29.26
N THR A 32 -10.65 11.39 28.83
CA THR A 32 -11.13 10.02 28.63
C THR A 32 -10.30 9.28 27.60
N LEU A 33 -9.97 9.90 26.45
CA LEU A 33 -9.10 9.30 25.43
C LEU A 33 -7.70 9.01 25.97
N ARG A 34 -7.12 9.95 26.72
CA ARG A 34 -5.81 9.80 27.37
C ARG A 34 -5.79 8.60 28.32
N VAL A 35 -6.73 8.59 29.26
CA VAL A 35 -6.78 7.56 30.32
C VAL A 35 -7.08 6.18 29.72
N LEU A 36 -8.07 6.03 28.83
CA LEU A 36 -8.36 4.75 28.19
C LEU A 36 -7.14 4.21 27.43
N SER A 37 -6.43 5.09 26.70
CA SER A 37 -5.23 4.69 25.97
C SER A 37 -4.13 4.20 26.91
N ALA A 38 -3.86 4.93 27.99
CA ALA A 38 -2.83 4.57 28.94
C ALA A 38 -3.17 3.28 29.72
N GLU A 39 -4.44 3.12 30.14
CA GLU A 39 -4.91 1.91 30.87
C GLU A 39 -4.84 0.66 29.98
N ALA A 40 -5.20 0.75 28.69
CA ALA A 40 -5.12 -0.38 27.77
C ALA A 40 -3.66 -0.80 27.51
N ILE A 41 -2.77 0.18 27.33
CA ILE A 41 -1.33 -0.07 27.19
C ILE A 41 -0.74 -0.69 28.46
N GLU A 42 -1.13 -0.18 29.64
CA GLU A 42 -0.68 -0.73 30.92
C GLU A 42 -1.19 -2.16 31.13
N LYS A 43 -2.46 -2.43 30.80
CA LYS A 43 -3.02 -3.80 30.87
C LYS A 43 -2.29 -4.77 29.96
N ALA A 44 -1.97 -4.34 28.75
CA ALA A 44 -1.23 -5.15 27.77
C ALA A 44 0.26 -5.31 28.12
N LYS A 45 0.79 -4.52 29.07
CA LYS A 45 2.23 -4.41 29.39
C LYS A 45 3.09 -4.12 28.17
N SER A 46 2.51 -3.52 27.15
CA SER A 46 3.15 -3.24 25.87
C SER A 46 2.39 -2.15 25.10
N GLY A 47 3.11 -1.18 24.54
CA GLY A 47 2.54 -0.11 23.73
C GLY A 47 3.22 1.22 23.95
N HIS A 48 2.70 2.26 23.28
CA HIS A 48 3.29 3.59 23.19
C HIS A 48 2.30 4.63 23.75
N PRO A 49 2.40 5.01 25.03
CA PRO A 49 1.47 5.94 25.65
C PRO A 49 1.72 7.41 25.28
N GLY A 50 2.95 7.76 24.91
CA GLY A 50 3.40 9.15 24.77
C GLY A 50 2.60 9.96 23.76
N LEU A 51 2.48 9.46 22.53
CA LEU A 51 1.69 10.12 21.46
C LEU A 51 0.19 10.16 21.82
N PRO A 52 -0.48 9.08 22.25
CA PRO A 52 -1.86 9.13 22.70
C PRO A 52 -2.15 10.21 23.73
N LEU A 53 -1.26 10.40 24.69
CA LEU A 53 -1.41 11.42 25.73
C LEU A 53 -1.20 12.86 25.22
N GLY A 54 -0.21 13.05 24.34
CA GLY A 54 0.08 14.36 23.74
C GLY A 54 -0.92 14.79 22.70
N SER A 55 -1.27 13.86 21.78
CA SER A 55 -2.07 14.15 20.56
C SER A 55 -3.58 13.99 20.74
N ALA A 56 -4.09 13.55 21.90
CA ALA A 56 -5.52 13.38 22.14
C ALA A 56 -6.36 14.63 21.78
N PRO A 57 -5.96 15.87 22.09
CA PRO A 57 -6.71 17.07 21.69
C PRO A 57 -6.75 17.29 20.18
N ILE A 58 -5.66 16.95 19.47
CA ILE A 58 -5.56 17.06 17.99
C ILE A 58 -6.61 16.16 17.34
N ALA A 59 -6.57 14.88 17.70
CA ALA A 59 -7.46 13.88 17.16
C ALA A 59 -8.93 14.14 17.56
N TYR A 60 -9.18 14.55 18.81
CA TYR A 60 -10.51 14.96 19.25
C TYR A 60 -11.04 16.17 18.47
N ALA A 61 -10.24 17.22 18.26
CA ALA A 61 -10.65 18.41 17.51
C ALA A 61 -11.04 18.03 16.07
N LEU A 62 -10.27 17.14 15.43
CA LEU A 62 -10.60 16.64 14.10
C LEU A 62 -11.94 15.87 14.08
N PHE A 63 -12.08 14.83 14.87
CA PHE A 63 -13.26 13.96 14.87
C PHE A 63 -14.53 14.70 15.32
N ALA A 64 -14.44 15.51 16.36
CA ALA A 64 -15.60 16.20 16.92
C ALA A 64 -16.10 17.37 16.07
N LYS A 65 -15.20 18.08 15.36
CA LYS A 65 -15.56 19.35 14.70
C LYS A 65 -15.54 19.29 13.18
N HIS A 66 -14.70 18.45 12.58
CA HIS A 66 -14.41 18.54 11.15
C HIS A 66 -14.68 17.26 10.35
N LEU A 67 -14.35 16.09 10.88
CA LEU A 67 -14.39 14.84 10.16
C LEU A 67 -15.82 14.46 9.72
N LYS A 68 -15.96 14.13 8.45
CA LYS A 68 -17.19 13.60 7.84
C LYS A 68 -17.13 12.07 7.85
N PHE A 69 -17.93 11.43 8.69
CA PHE A 69 -17.94 9.97 8.85
C PHE A 69 -19.31 9.46 9.26
N ASN A 70 -19.53 8.14 9.12
CA ASN A 70 -20.66 7.42 9.73
C ASN A 70 -20.13 6.19 10.44
N PRO A 71 -20.14 6.10 11.78
CA PRO A 71 -19.58 4.98 12.50
C PRO A 71 -20.39 3.67 12.33
N LYS A 72 -21.67 3.76 11.81
CA LYS A 72 -22.52 2.60 11.51
C LYS A 72 -22.32 2.09 10.06
N ASP A 73 -21.59 2.82 9.25
CA ASP A 73 -21.16 2.44 7.90
C ASP A 73 -19.76 3.02 7.67
N PRO A 74 -18.72 2.38 8.24
CA PRO A 74 -17.35 2.87 8.15
C PRO A 74 -16.82 2.94 6.72
N ASP A 75 -17.44 2.21 5.79
CA ASP A 75 -17.08 2.16 4.37
C ASP A 75 -17.87 3.16 3.51
N PHE A 76 -18.61 4.07 4.13
CA PHE A 76 -19.35 5.13 3.44
C PHE A 76 -18.46 5.82 2.39
N ALA A 77 -18.88 5.78 1.12
CA ALA A 77 -18.02 6.10 -0.03
C ALA A 77 -17.44 7.53 0.03
N ASP A 78 -18.24 8.53 0.42
CA ASP A 78 -17.85 9.94 0.50
C ASP A 78 -17.49 10.38 1.93
N ARG A 79 -16.99 9.46 2.79
CA ARG A 79 -16.42 9.80 4.09
C ARG A 79 -15.08 10.51 3.93
N ASP A 80 -14.73 11.38 4.86
CA ASP A 80 -13.34 11.82 5.00
C ASP A 80 -12.44 10.64 5.38
N ARG A 81 -11.19 10.66 4.94
CA ARG A 81 -10.19 9.65 5.27
C ARG A 81 -9.32 10.15 6.41
N PHE A 82 -9.14 9.33 7.44
CA PHE A 82 -8.21 9.63 8.53
C PHE A 82 -7.13 8.56 8.61
N VAL A 83 -5.88 8.98 8.47
CA VAL A 83 -4.69 8.13 8.52
C VAL A 83 -3.86 8.47 9.75
N LEU A 84 -3.68 7.54 10.65
CA LEU A 84 -2.69 7.66 11.72
C LEU A 84 -1.33 7.19 11.19
N SER A 85 -0.55 8.12 10.62
CA SER A 85 0.78 7.82 10.06
C SER A 85 1.80 7.43 11.14
N ALA A 86 1.72 8.04 12.33
CA ALA A 86 2.44 7.61 13.53
C ALA A 86 1.73 6.40 14.16
N GLY A 87 1.77 5.25 13.48
CA GLY A 87 0.98 4.06 13.81
C GLY A 87 1.21 3.49 15.20
N HIS A 88 2.35 3.79 15.84
CA HIS A 88 2.62 3.42 17.22
C HIS A 88 1.62 4.04 18.22
N GLY A 89 1.00 5.18 17.87
CA GLY A 89 -0.09 5.81 18.65
C GLY A 89 -1.45 5.11 18.52
N SER A 90 -1.50 3.85 18.10
CA SER A 90 -2.71 3.07 17.76
C SER A 90 -3.80 3.12 18.84
N MET A 91 -3.45 3.10 20.12
CA MET A 91 -4.45 3.16 21.19
C MET A 91 -5.26 4.46 21.21
N LEU A 92 -4.67 5.59 20.79
CA LEU A 92 -5.45 6.82 20.59
C LEU A 92 -6.52 6.59 19.52
N TYR A 93 -6.15 5.98 18.41
CA TYR A 93 -7.10 5.71 17.30
C TYR A 93 -8.22 4.78 17.73
N TYR A 94 -7.91 3.67 18.41
CA TYR A 94 -8.92 2.74 18.90
C TYR A 94 -9.84 3.36 19.95
N SER A 95 -9.29 4.16 20.87
CA SER A 95 -10.08 4.91 21.85
C SER A 95 -11.01 5.94 21.18
N LEU A 96 -10.55 6.59 20.11
CA LEU A 96 -11.39 7.47 19.28
C LEU A 96 -12.53 6.69 18.61
N LEU A 97 -12.22 5.59 17.94
CA LEU A 97 -13.22 4.76 17.26
C LEU A 97 -14.28 4.27 18.24
N HIS A 98 -13.86 3.80 19.43
CA HIS A 98 -14.78 3.44 20.50
C HIS A 98 -15.67 4.62 20.91
N LEU A 99 -15.06 5.76 21.23
CA LEU A 99 -15.78 6.93 21.74
C LEU A 99 -16.74 7.53 20.72
N PHE A 100 -16.40 7.51 19.43
CA PHE A 100 -17.22 8.05 18.34
C PHE A 100 -18.22 7.04 17.74
N GLY A 101 -18.35 5.83 18.33
CA GLY A 101 -19.46 4.91 18.09
C GLY A 101 -19.26 3.92 16.95
N TYR A 102 -18.01 3.68 16.52
CA TYR A 102 -17.65 2.56 15.66
C TYR A 102 -17.78 1.22 16.40
N ASP A 103 -17.73 0.12 15.69
CA ASP A 103 -17.80 -1.22 16.27
C ASP A 103 -16.45 -1.65 16.88
N VAL A 104 -16.03 -0.89 17.89
CA VAL A 104 -14.90 -1.17 18.79
C VAL A 104 -15.42 -1.09 20.21
N SER A 105 -15.59 -2.23 20.87
CA SER A 105 -16.14 -2.32 22.21
C SER A 105 -15.10 -1.97 23.30
N MET A 106 -15.56 -1.78 24.53
CA MET A 106 -14.66 -1.65 25.68
C MET A 106 -13.85 -2.93 25.91
N GLU A 107 -14.41 -4.09 25.58
CA GLU A 107 -13.68 -5.35 25.67
C GLU A 107 -12.56 -5.43 24.61
N ASP A 108 -12.81 -4.91 23.40
CA ASP A 108 -11.75 -4.78 22.37
C ASP A 108 -10.62 -3.86 22.87
N ILE A 109 -10.95 -2.74 23.52
CA ILE A 109 -9.96 -1.84 24.14
C ILE A 109 -9.13 -2.56 25.21
N LYS A 110 -9.80 -3.36 26.08
CA LYS A 110 -9.11 -4.15 27.12
C LYS A 110 -8.24 -5.26 26.55
N ASN A 111 -8.54 -5.73 25.34
CA ASN A 111 -7.82 -6.79 24.64
C ASN A 111 -6.78 -6.25 23.65
N PHE A 112 -6.28 -5.03 23.89
CA PHE A 112 -5.20 -4.44 23.09
C PHE A 112 -4.00 -5.38 22.96
N ARG A 113 -3.50 -5.58 21.74
CA ARG A 113 -2.35 -6.45 21.41
C ARG A 113 -2.54 -7.93 21.74
N GLN A 114 -3.78 -8.39 21.94
CA GLN A 114 -4.04 -9.82 22.14
C GLN A 114 -4.32 -10.51 20.80
N LEU A 115 -4.00 -11.80 20.71
CA LEU A 115 -4.22 -12.59 19.49
C LEU A 115 -5.71 -12.58 19.09
N GLY A 116 -5.98 -12.23 17.83
CA GLY A 116 -7.33 -12.14 17.27
C GLY A 116 -8.16 -10.93 17.73
N SER A 117 -7.55 -9.97 18.46
CA SER A 117 -8.22 -8.75 18.87
C SER A 117 -8.44 -7.80 17.69
N LYS A 118 -9.54 -7.01 17.76
CA LYS A 118 -9.78 -5.87 16.85
C LYS A 118 -8.84 -4.69 17.08
N THR A 119 -8.00 -4.72 18.10
CA THR A 119 -7.07 -3.66 18.48
C THR A 119 -5.62 -4.14 18.44
N PRO A 120 -5.07 -4.41 17.24
CA PRO A 120 -3.68 -4.85 17.07
C PRO A 120 -2.68 -3.79 17.51
N GLY A 121 -1.40 -4.16 17.59
CA GLY A 121 -0.31 -3.28 18.09
C GLY A 121 -0.15 -1.98 17.32
N HIS A 122 -0.39 -2.01 16.02
CA HIS A 122 -0.43 -0.86 15.11
C HIS A 122 -1.72 -0.97 14.28
N PRO A 123 -2.24 0.12 13.68
CA PRO A 123 -3.45 0.05 12.88
C PRO A 123 -3.29 -0.93 11.70
N GLU A 124 -4.25 -1.84 11.55
CA GLU A 124 -4.28 -2.82 10.46
C GLU A 124 -5.58 -2.67 9.67
N TYR A 125 -5.44 -2.43 8.36
CA TYR A 125 -6.56 -2.36 7.43
C TYR A 125 -7.32 -3.69 7.38
N GLY A 126 -8.65 -3.62 7.47
CA GLY A 126 -9.52 -4.80 7.44
C GLY A 126 -9.67 -5.51 8.78
N VAL A 127 -8.90 -5.14 9.82
CA VAL A 127 -9.02 -5.71 11.19
C VAL A 127 -9.89 -4.84 12.07
N THR A 128 -9.61 -3.54 12.15
CA THR A 128 -10.38 -2.59 12.97
C THR A 128 -11.33 -1.79 12.08
N PRO A 129 -12.67 -1.81 12.32
CA PRO A 129 -13.61 -0.98 11.57
C PRO A 129 -13.27 0.51 11.65
N GLY A 130 -13.13 1.17 10.50
CA GLY A 130 -12.78 2.60 10.42
C GLY A 130 -11.27 2.89 10.29
N VAL A 131 -10.41 1.87 10.29
CA VAL A 131 -8.99 2.02 9.97
C VAL A 131 -8.80 2.03 8.46
N GLU A 132 -8.26 3.12 7.92
CA GLU A 132 -8.14 3.36 6.47
C GLU A 132 -6.91 2.72 5.83
N THR A 133 -5.86 2.46 6.60
CA THR A 133 -4.61 1.84 6.13
C THR A 133 -3.82 1.22 7.27
N THR A 134 -3.02 0.21 6.95
CA THR A 134 -2.02 -0.34 7.87
C THR A 134 -0.84 0.59 7.97
N THR A 135 -0.51 1.01 9.19
CA THR A 135 0.64 1.84 9.51
C THR A 135 1.50 1.20 10.60
N GLY A 136 2.63 1.82 10.91
CA GLY A 136 3.65 1.29 11.82
C GLY A 136 5.02 1.66 11.29
N PRO A 137 5.39 1.29 10.05
CA PRO A 137 6.54 1.90 9.37
C PRO A 137 6.26 3.40 9.15
N LEU A 138 7.11 4.25 9.74
CA LEU A 138 6.91 5.70 9.74
C LEU A 138 6.95 6.29 8.31
N GLY A 139 6.25 7.39 8.08
CA GLY A 139 6.16 8.06 6.76
C GLY A 139 5.21 7.40 5.76
N GLN A 140 4.96 6.10 5.84
CA GLN A 140 4.09 5.36 4.90
C GLN A 140 2.66 5.91 4.87
N GLY A 141 2.11 6.22 6.05
CA GLY A 141 0.75 6.75 6.16
C GLY A 141 0.56 8.09 5.47
N ILE A 142 1.54 9.00 5.53
CA ILE A 142 1.50 10.29 4.81
C ILE A 142 1.45 10.03 3.30
N ALA A 143 2.30 9.15 2.77
CA ALA A 143 2.31 8.83 1.35
C ALA A 143 1.00 8.13 0.91
N ASN A 144 0.42 7.26 1.75
CA ASN A 144 -0.92 6.71 1.48
C ASN A 144 -1.99 7.81 1.45
N ALA A 145 -1.92 8.78 2.36
CA ALA A 145 -2.85 9.92 2.38
C ALA A 145 -2.74 10.78 1.11
N VAL A 146 -1.55 10.98 0.57
CA VAL A 146 -1.34 11.60 -0.75
C VAL A 146 -2.05 10.82 -1.84
N GLY A 147 -1.93 9.50 -1.85
CA GLY A 147 -2.63 8.63 -2.81
C GLY A 147 -4.15 8.71 -2.70
N MET A 148 -4.68 8.75 -1.48
CA MET A 148 -6.12 8.93 -1.24
C MET A 148 -6.63 10.29 -1.74
N ALA A 149 -5.86 11.36 -1.51
CA ALA A 149 -6.20 12.69 -2.00
C ALA A 149 -6.14 12.79 -3.54
N ILE A 150 -5.18 12.12 -4.19
CA ILE A 150 -5.14 12.00 -5.66
C ILE A 150 -6.41 11.29 -6.17
N ALA A 151 -6.78 10.17 -5.55
CA ALA A 151 -7.96 9.40 -5.95
C ALA A 151 -9.24 10.24 -5.83
N GLU A 152 -9.41 11.00 -4.75
CA GLU A 152 -10.53 11.92 -4.57
C GLU A 152 -10.61 12.92 -5.73
N THR A 153 -9.50 13.58 -6.07
CA THR A 153 -9.51 14.63 -7.13
C THR A 153 -9.85 14.06 -8.51
N ILE A 154 -9.36 12.85 -8.84
CA ILE A 154 -9.67 12.17 -10.12
C ILE A 154 -11.14 11.78 -10.18
N LEU A 155 -11.67 11.19 -9.10
CA LEU A 155 -13.06 10.76 -9.04
C LEU A 155 -14.02 11.98 -9.04
N ALA A 156 -13.67 13.05 -8.32
CA ALA A 156 -14.43 14.31 -8.34
C ALA A 156 -14.48 14.91 -9.77
N ALA A 157 -13.32 15.01 -10.46
CA ALA A 157 -13.27 15.50 -11.83
C ALA A 157 -14.04 14.62 -12.82
N THR A 158 -14.13 13.32 -12.55
CA THR A 158 -14.84 12.36 -13.42
C THR A 158 -16.35 12.40 -13.21
N PHE A 159 -16.81 12.49 -11.95
CA PHE A 159 -18.19 12.21 -11.60
C PHE A 159 -18.99 13.42 -11.13
N ASN A 160 -18.36 14.45 -10.54
CA ASN A 160 -19.12 15.62 -10.08
C ASN A 160 -19.71 16.40 -11.27
N LYS A 161 -20.89 16.94 -11.07
CA LYS A 161 -21.62 17.77 -12.03
C LYS A 161 -22.14 19.02 -11.32
N PRO A 162 -22.46 20.09 -12.03
CA PRO A 162 -23.15 21.22 -11.42
C PRO A 162 -24.34 20.74 -10.58
N ASP A 163 -24.43 21.20 -9.33
CA ASP A 163 -25.43 20.83 -8.32
C ASP A 163 -25.31 19.41 -7.72
N TYR A 164 -24.31 18.60 -8.14
CA TYR A 164 -24.13 17.22 -7.68
C TYR A 164 -22.67 16.93 -7.33
N ASP A 165 -22.26 17.24 -6.11
CA ASP A 165 -20.98 16.83 -5.55
C ASP A 165 -21.13 15.42 -4.94
N VAL A 166 -20.86 14.39 -5.76
CA VAL A 166 -20.94 12.98 -5.32
C VAL A 166 -19.62 12.48 -4.74
N VAL A 167 -18.53 13.22 -4.99
CA VAL A 167 -17.20 12.99 -4.41
C VAL A 167 -16.68 14.33 -3.88
N ASP A 168 -16.71 14.51 -2.55
CA ASP A 168 -16.27 15.76 -1.89
C ASP A 168 -15.82 15.48 -0.47
N HIS A 169 -14.65 14.86 -0.31
CA HIS A 169 -14.11 14.54 1.01
C HIS A 169 -12.64 14.94 1.14
N TYR A 170 -12.22 15.13 2.38
CA TYR A 170 -10.85 15.45 2.76
C TYR A 170 -10.09 14.19 3.16
N THR A 171 -8.78 14.25 3.03
CA THR A 171 -7.86 13.27 3.60
C THR A 171 -7.03 13.94 4.67
N TYR A 172 -7.04 13.36 5.87
CA TYR A 172 -6.29 13.83 7.03
C TYR A 172 -5.24 12.78 7.42
N ALA A 173 -4.03 13.24 7.74
CA ALA A 173 -3.01 12.38 8.33
C ALA A 173 -2.52 12.98 9.66
N LEU A 174 -2.39 12.15 10.70
CA LEU A 174 -1.74 12.52 11.97
C LEU A 174 -0.38 11.83 12.04
N CYS A 175 0.67 12.61 12.22
CA CYS A 175 2.06 12.16 12.24
C CYS A 175 2.84 12.79 13.40
N GLY A 176 4.00 12.24 13.71
CA GLY A 176 4.97 12.77 14.69
C GLY A 176 6.31 13.10 14.04
N ASP A 177 7.28 13.50 14.85
CA ASP A 177 8.63 13.89 14.42
C ASP A 177 9.31 12.81 13.58
N GLY A 178 9.22 11.54 13.96
CA GLY A 178 9.80 10.44 13.22
C GLY A 178 9.24 10.27 11.80
N CYS A 179 7.94 10.54 11.57
CA CYS A 179 7.41 10.53 10.22
C CYS A 179 8.02 11.62 9.33
N MET A 180 8.36 12.79 9.93
CA MET A 180 8.96 13.91 9.25
C MET A 180 10.45 13.72 8.93
N MET A 181 11.11 12.75 9.57
CA MET A 181 12.49 12.34 9.29
C MET A 181 12.60 11.37 8.12
N GLU A 182 11.54 10.60 7.84
CA GLU A 182 11.56 9.54 6.82
C GLU A 182 11.67 10.10 5.40
N GLY A 183 12.57 9.52 4.58
CA GLY A 183 12.77 9.94 3.20
C GLY A 183 11.51 9.87 2.33
N ILE A 184 10.65 8.88 2.56
CA ILE A 184 9.37 8.73 1.85
C ILE A 184 8.44 9.93 2.07
N GLU A 185 8.52 10.59 3.22
CA GLU A 185 7.75 11.81 3.52
C GLU A 185 8.19 12.95 2.61
N TYR A 186 9.51 13.16 2.44
CA TYR A 186 10.07 14.18 1.54
C TYR A 186 9.60 13.96 0.09
N GLU A 187 9.63 12.73 -0.38
CA GLU A 187 9.16 12.37 -1.73
C GLU A 187 7.66 12.67 -1.90
N ALA A 188 6.84 12.21 -0.95
CA ALA A 188 5.39 12.34 -0.98
C ALA A 188 4.93 13.80 -0.84
N ALA A 189 5.51 14.55 0.12
CA ALA A 189 5.18 15.95 0.36
C ALA A 189 5.55 16.85 -0.83
N SER A 190 6.72 16.63 -1.44
CA SER A 190 7.13 17.34 -2.64
C SER A 190 6.15 17.13 -3.80
N LEU A 191 5.71 15.89 -4.03
CA LEU A 191 4.74 15.59 -5.08
C LEU A 191 3.36 16.19 -4.77
N ALA A 192 2.89 16.09 -3.53
CA ALA A 192 1.61 16.65 -3.10
C ALA A 192 1.51 18.16 -3.30
N GLY A 193 2.60 18.90 -3.01
CA GLY A 193 2.70 20.33 -3.28
C GLY A 193 2.67 20.65 -4.77
N THR A 194 3.44 19.93 -5.59
CA THR A 194 3.44 20.05 -7.06
C THR A 194 2.04 19.82 -7.63
N LEU A 195 1.33 18.83 -7.10
CA LEU A 195 -0.03 18.49 -7.51
C LEU A 195 -1.11 19.38 -6.88
N LYS A 196 -0.76 20.34 -6.01
CA LYS A 196 -1.71 21.25 -5.35
C LYS A 196 -2.92 20.54 -4.73
N LEU A 197 -2.69 19.54 -3.87
CA LEU A 197 -3.74 18.70 -3.29
C LEU A 197 -4.43 19.42 -2.11
N GLY A 198 -5.31 20.39 -2.38
CA GLY A 198 -5.94 21.27 -1.39
C GLY A 198 -6.84 20.57 -0.37
N LYS A 199 -7.25 19.32 -0.62
CA LYS A 199 -8.03 18.52 0.34
C LYS A 199 -7.16 17.58 1.19
N LEU A 200 -5.84 17.66 1.09
CA LEU A 200 -4.90 16.94 1.95
C LEU A 200 -4.48 17.85 3.11
N ILE A 201 -4.73 17.39 4.35
CA ILE A 201 -4.38 18.11 5.58
C ILE A 201 -3.59 17.19 6.49
N VAL A 202 -2.33 17.55 6.77
CA VAL A 202 -1.46 16.82 7.68
C VAL A 202 -1.40 17.55 9.02
N LEU A 203 -1.71 16.82 10.10
CA LEU A 203 -1.62 17.26 11.48
C LEU A 203 -0.31 16.72 12.05
N TYR A 204 0.64 17.58 12.34
CA TYR A 204 1.95 17.21 12.85
C TYR A 204 2.02 17.46 14.35
N ASP A 205 2.10 16.36 15.10
CA ASP A 205 2.43 16.34 16.54
C ASP A 205 3.91 16.63 16.70
N LYS A 206 4.25 17.89 16.91
CA LYS A 206 5.62 18.35 17.15
C LYS A 206 5.90 18.36 18.64
N ASN A 207 6.42 17.27 19.17
CA ASN A 207 6.81 17.15 20.57
C ASN A 207 8.33 17.12 20.80
N ASN A 208 9.12 17.02 19.72
CA ASN A 208 10.59 16.99 19.69
C ASN A 208 11.22 15.79 20.44
N ILE A 209 10.49 14.68 20.59
CA ILE A 209 10.99 13.48 21.27
C ILE A 209 10.80 12.26 20.37
N THR A 210 11.82 11.42 20.30
CA THR A 210 11.80 10.08 19.72
C THR A 210 12.07 9.04 20.80
N ILE A 211 12.22 7.77 20.41
CA ILE A 211 12.51 6.69 21.35
C ILE A 211 13.91 6.82 21.99
N GLU A 212 14.87 7.45 21.28
CA GLU A 212 16.23 7.66 21.77
C GLU A 212 16.38 8.93 22.61
N GLY A 213 15.39 9.83 22.60
CA GLY A 213 15.44 11.08 23.33
C GLY A 213 15.02 12.30 22.51
N ASP A 214 15.67 13.43 22.77
CA ASP A 214 15.43 14.68 22.09
C ASP A 214 15.80 14.60 20.60
N THR A 215 14.99 15.24 19.74
CA THR A 215 15.26 15.25 18.30
C THR A 215 16.50 16.05 17.90
N ASP A 216 16.99 16.96 18.74
CA ASP A 216 18.09 17.88 18.40
C ASP A 216 19.40 17.16 18.07
N GLY A 217 19.55 15.89 18.52
CA GLY A 217 20.68 15.05 18.16
C GLY A 217 20.75 14.63 16.68
N ALA A 218 19.58 14.59 15.99
CA ALA A 218 19.51 14.05 14.64
C ALA A 218 18.58 14.85 13.68
N PHE A 219 17.77 15.77 14.20
CA PHE A 219 16.73 16.44 13.41
C PHE A 219 16.48 17.87 13.88
N THR A 220 17.24 18.82 13.30
CA THR A 220 17.22 20.26 13.66
C THR A 220 16.61 21.14 12.58
N GLU A 221 16.11 20.57 11.48
CA GLU A 221 15.54 21.32 10.37
C GLU A 221 14.23 22.02 10.73
N ASP A 222 13.93 23.12 10.00
CA ASP A 222 12.63 23.76 10.05
C ASP A 222 11.65 23.07 9.08
N VAL A 223 10.92 22.06 9.59
CA VAL A 223 9.91 21.31 8.84
C VAL A 223 8.89 22.23 8.19
N GLY A 224 8.50 23.33 8.86
CA GLY A 224 7.55 24.29 8.32
C GLY A 224 8.10 25.02 7.06
N LYS A 225 9.34 25.46 7.10
CA LYS A 225 9.99 26.08 5.95
C LYS A 225 10.18 25.08 4.81
N ARG A 226 10.56 23.82 5.13
CA ARG A 226 10.67 22.76 4.11
C ARG A 226 9.36 22.58 3.36
N HIS A 227 8.23 22.39 4.07
CA HIS A 227 6.91 22.23 3.44
C HIS A 227 6.48 23.48 2.69
N ALA A 228 6.73 24.69 3.22
CA ALA A 228 6.45 25.93 2.51
C ALA A 228 7.20 26.00 1.16
N ALA A 229 8.48 25.59 1.13
CA ALA A 229 9.28 25.50 -0.09
C ALA A 229 8.74 24.43 -1.07
N GLN A 230 8.11 23.38 -0.56
CA GLN A 230 7.42 22.37 -1.36
C GLN A 230 6.02 22.79 -1.82
N GLY A 231 5.58 24.03 -1.54
CA GLY A 231 4.28 24.55 -1.99
C GLY A 231 3.11 24.31 -1.05
N TRP A 232 3.34 23.92 0.20
CA TRP A 232 2.30 23.72 1.20
C TRP A 232 1.88 25.00 1.92
N GLN A 233 0.63 25.05 2.38
CA GLN A 233 0.21 25.98 3.42
C GLN A 233 0.70 25.46 4.79
N VAL A 234 1.37 26.32 5.56
CA VAL A 234 1.85 25.97 6.90
C VAL A 234 1.10 26.78 7.96
N ILE A 235 0.54 26.10 8.96
CA ILE A 235 -0.21 26.71 10.07
C ILE A 235 0.39 26.21 11.38
N ASN A 236 0.70 27.14 12.29
CA ASN A 236 1.26 26.81 13.59
C ASN A 236 0.21 26.95 14.69
N VAL A 237 0.12 25.96 15.59
CA VAL A 237 -0.65 25.97 16.83
C VAL A 237 0.34 25.84 17.99
N LYS A 238 0.37 26.87 18.86
CA LYS A 238 1.37 27.00 19.92
C LYS A 238 1.09 26.10 21.13
N ASP A 239 -0.18 25.83 21.42
CA ASP A 239 -0.62 24.97 22.53
C ASP A 239 -1.45 23.80 21.98
N GLY A 240 -0.88 22.61 22.07
CA GLY A 240 -1.50 21.35 21.66
C GLY A 240 -2.68 20.91 22.54
N ASN A 241 -2.95 21.59 23.66
CA ASN A 241 -4.12 21.35 24.51
C ASN A 241 -5.31 22.26 24.15
N ASP A 242 -5.09 23.32 23.37
CA ASP A 242 -6.16 24.21 22.94
C ASP A 242 -6.96 23.61 21.76
N VAL A 243 -7.97 22.81 22.09
CA VAL A 243 -8.90 22.20 21.11
C VAL A 243 -9.54 23.24 20.18
N LYS A 244 -9.81 24.48 20.65
CA LYS A 244 -10.41 25.54 19.86
C LYS A 244 -9.42 26.10 18.83
N ALA A 245 -8.18 26.33 19.23
CA ALA A 245 -7.11 26.76 18.33
C ALA A 245 -6.82 25.71 17.25
N ILE A 246 -6.76 24.43 17.62
CA ILE A 246 -6.60 23.33 16.67
C ILE A 246 -7.76 23.28 15.68
N ALA A 247 -9.01 23.35 16.15
CA ALA A 247 -10.18 23.35 15.27
C ALA A 247 -10.19 24.57 14.32
N LYS A 248 -9.76 25.75 14.80
CA LYS A 248 -9.61 26.96 13.96
C LYS A 248 -8.53 26.76 12.89
N ALA A 249 -7.40 26.10 13.23
CA ALA A 249 -6.35 25.78 12.28
C ALA A 249 -6.84 24.82 11.18
N ILE A 250 -7.60 23.77 11.53
CA ILE A 250 -8.23 22.87 10.56
C ILE A 250 -9.24 23.62 9.67
N SER A 251 -10.04 24.56 10.24
CA SER A 251 -10.92 25.40 9.43
C SER A 251 -10.16 26.26 8.42
N LYS A 252 -9.01 26.82 8.83
CA LYS A 252 -8.12 27.59 7.94
C LYS A 252 -7.53 26.71 6.85
N ALA A 253 -7.09 25.49 7.18
CA ALA A 253 -6.60 24.53 6.21
C ALA A 253 -7.67 24.15 5.18
N LYS A 254 -8.92 23.92 5.61
CA LYS A 254 -10.05 23.61 4.71
C LYS A 254 -10.44 24.76 3.79
N ALA A 255 -10.12 26.01 4.15
CA ALA A 255 -10.36 27.16 3.30
C ALA A 255 -9.36 27.28 2.15
N GLU A 256 -8.17 26.71 2.28
CA GLU A 256 -7.18 26.61 1.22
C GLU A 256 -7.57 25.52 0.23
N LYS A 257 -7.58 25.83 -1.07
CA LYS A 257 -8.01 24.89 -2.12
C LYS A 257 -6.91 24.50 -3.09
N GLU A 258 -5.86 25.30 -3.14
CA GLU A 258 -4.78 25.16 -4.12
C GLU A 258 -3.48 24.60 -3.53
N LYS A 259 -3.44 24.35 -2.21
CA LYS A 259 -2.25 23.85 -1.52
C LYS A 259 -2.64 22.80 -0.50
N PRO A 260 -1.89 21.70 -0.38
CA PRO A 260 -1.99 20.86 0.80
C PRO A 260 -1.60 21.66 2.04
N SER A 261 -2.11 21.27 3.21
CA SER A 261 -1.88 22.02 4.46
C SER A 261 -1.16 21.18 5.49
N LEU A 262 -0.10 21.75 6.08
CA LEU A 262 0.58 21.22 7.26
C LEU A 262 0.18 22.06 8.48
N ILE A 263 -0.43 21.44 9.48
CA ILE A 263 -0.74 22.06 10.76
C ILE A 263 0.26 21.54 11.79
N ILE A 264 1.22 22.37 12.17
CA ILE A 264 2.23 22.07 13.17
C ILE A 264 1.65 22.40 14.54
N VAL A 265 1.43 21.37 15.36
CA VAL A 265 0.86 21.51 16.70
C VAL A 265 1.96 21.22 17.73
N ARG A 266 2.32 22.19 18.55
CA ARG A 266 3.28 21.99 19.66
C ARG A 266 2.60 21.24 20.78
N THR A 267 3.09 20.04 21.07
CA THR A 267 2.56 19.15 22.11
C THR A 267 3.63 18.81 23.13
N VAL A 268 3.23 18.07 24.16
CA VAL A 268 4.12 17.45 25.13
C VAL A 268 3.85 15.96 25.13
N ILE A 269 4.87 15.17 24.78
CA ILE A 269 4.77 13.71 24.82
C ILE A 269 4.43 13.25 26.23
N GLY A 270 3.54 12.25 26.39
CA GLY A 270 3.18 11.74 27.70
C GLY A 270 2.43 12.74 28.59
N TYR A 271 1.76 13.74 28.01
CA TYR A 271 1.06 14.82 28.73
C TYR A 271 0.16 14.29 29.85
N GLY A 272 0.30 14.91 31.02
CA GLY A 272 -0.44 14.56 32.23
C GLY A 272 0.21 13.43 33.07
N SER A 273 1.12 12.64 32.51
CA SER A 273 1.83 11.63 33.26
C SER A 273 2.95 12.26 34.11
N PRO A 274 3.41 11.60 35.19
CA PRO A 274 4.56 12.07 35.99
C PRO A 274 5.87 12.20 35.19
N LYS A 275 5.96 11.55 34.02
CA LYS A 275 7.11 11.57 33.09
C LYS A 275 6.84 12.37 31.83
N ALA A 276 5.89 13.29 31.84
CA ALA A 276 5.56 14.13 30.69
C ALA A 276 6.80 14.87 30.14
N GLY A 277 6.96 14.88 28.80
CA GLY A 277 8.11 15.48 28.12
C GLY A 277 9.35 14.59 28.07
N SER A 278 9.31 13.37 28.58
CA SER A 278 10.42 12.42 28.56
C SER A 278 10.25 11.32 27.52
N ALA A 279 11.36 10.87 26.91
CA ALA A 279 11.41 9.70 26.04
C ALA A 279 10.94 8.40 26.73
N ASP A 280 11.00 8.33 28.06
CA ASP A 280 10.46 7.21 28.83
C ASP A 280 8.98 6.93 28.58
N THR A 281 8.23 7.94 28.14
CA THR A 281 6.81 7.79 27.79
C THR A 281 6.59 7.37 26.33
N HIS A 282 7.65 7.35 25.50
CA HIS A 282 7.50 7.09 24.07
C HIS A 282 6.98 5.66 23.83
N GLY A 283 7.71 4.64 24.25
CA GLY A 283 7.48 3.25 23.87
C GLY A 283 7.30 2.25 25.01
N ALA A 284 7.13 2.72 26.24
CA ALA A 284 6.97 1.87 27.43
C ALA A 284 5.67 2.19 28.20
N PRO A 285 4.99 1.19 28.78
CA PRO A 285 3.87 1.42 29.69
C PRO A 285 4.28 2.32 30.86
N LEU A 286 3.32 3.10 31.39
CA LEU A 286 3.61 4.07 32.48
C LEU A 286 3.86 3.42 33.83
N GLY A 287 3.44 2.15 34.01
CA GLY A 287 3.40 1.49 35.30
C GLY A 287 2.17 1.92 36.16
N ALA A 288 1.89 1.17 37.21
CA ALA A 288 0.72 1.42 38.07
C ALA A 288 0.76 2.84 38.70
N ASP A 289 1.92 3.25 39.21
CA ASP A 289 2.11 4.59 39.79
C ASP A 289 2.00 5.69 38.72
N GLY A 290 2.48 5.43 37.49
CA GLY A 290 2.33 6.34 36.36
C GLY A 290 0.88 6.54 35.96
N ILE A 291 0.07 5.48 35.94
CA ILE A 291 -1.38 5.57 35.69
C ILE A 291 -2.08 6.35 36.83
N LYS A 292 -1.75 6.07 38.07
CA LYS A 292 -2.27 6.81 39.24
C LYS A 292 -1.99 8.30 39.10
N GLY A 293 -0.71 8.68 38.90
CA GLY A 293 -0.31 10.07 38.75
C GLY A 293 -0.95 10.75 37.52
N LEU A 294 -1.10 10.04 36.42
CA LEU A 294 -1.84 10.53 35.22
C LEU A 294 -3.27 10.91 35.59
N ARG A 295 -4.00 10.04 36.28
CA ARG A 295 -5.39 10.27 36.68
C ARG A 295 -5.53 11.44 37.64
N GLU A 296 -4.65 11.51 38.64
CA GLU A 296 -4.59 12.63 39.60
C GLU A 296 -4.32 13.96 38.90
N ASN A 297 -3.31 14.03 38.05
CA ASN A 297 -2.95 15.23 37.29
C ASN A 297 -4.04 15.71 36.33
N LEU A 298 -4.83 14.78 35.77
CA LEU A 298 -5.94 15.09 34.83
C LEU A 298 -7.28 15.31 35.56
N GLY A 299 -7.35 15.15 36.91
CA GLY A 299 -8.59 15.21 37.66
C GLY A 299 -9.61 14.16 37.21
N TYR A 300 -9.18 12.96 36.85
CA TYR A 300 -10.00 11.88 36.27
C TYR A 300 -10.33 10.83 37.31
N ASP A 301 -11.35 11.08 38.09
CA ASP A 301 -11.80 10.21 39.19
C ASP A 301 -12.99 9.32 38.81
N TYR A 302 -12.73 8.35 37.90
CA TYR A 302 -13.71 7.34 37.45
C TYR A 302 -13.07 5.95 37.57
N PRO A 303 -13.84 4.87 37.71
CA PRO A 303 -13.26 3.52 37.72
C PRO A 303 -12.43 3.23 36.47
N PRO A 304 -11.45 2.32 36.55
CA PRO A 304 -10.67 1.91 35.36
C PRO A 304 -11.55 1.46 34.18
N PHE A 305 -11.14 1.75 32.96
CA PHE A 305 -11.86 1.45 31.72
C PHE A 305 -13.30 1.98 31.69
N THR A 306 -13.52 3.15 32.28
CA THR A 306 -14.85 3.78 32.32
C THR A 306 -14.87 5.02 31.44
N VAL A 307 -15.86 5.08 30.55
CA VAL A 307 -16.25 6.33 29.87
C VAL A 307 -17.34 6.99 30.72
N PRO A 308 -17.17 8.24 31.18
CA PRO A 308 -18.20 8.95 31.95
C PRO A 308 -19.53 9.03 31.20
N GLU A 309 -20.67 8.95 31.91
CA GLU A 309 -21.99 8.93 31.29
C GLU A 309 -22.31 10.21 30.51
N GLU A 310 -21.85 11.36 31.01
CA GLU A 310 -21.96 12.64 30.31
C GLU A 310 -21.18 12.63 28.98
N VAL A 311 -20.02 11.98 28.92
CA VAL A 311 -19.22 11.81 27.72
C VAL A 311 -19.93 10.88 26.73
N LYS A 312 -20.46 9.74 27.20
CA LYS A 312 -21.25 8.82 26.34
C LYS A 312 -22.43 9.53 25.70
N LYS A 313 -23.24 10.24 26.52
CA LYS A 313 -24.41 11.01 26.04
C LYS A 313 -23.99 12.09 25.04
N TYR A 314 -22.91 12.80 25.33
CA TYR A 314 -22.40 13.83 24.42
C TYR A 314 -21.93 13.24 23.08
N HIS A 315 -21.24 12.10 23.09
CA HIS A 315 -20.70 11.48 21.88
C HIS A 315 -21.76 10.75 21.05
N HIS A 316 -22.87 10.30 21.62
CA HIS A 316 -23.98 9.69 20.87
C HIS A 316 -24.48 10.57 19.71
N ARG A 317 -24.41 11.88 19.85
CA ARG A 317 -24.79 12.84 18.79
C ARG A 317 -23.96 12.69 17.51
N TYR A 318 -22.71 12.21 17.59
CA TYR A 318 -21.85 12.04 16.41
C TYR A 318 -22.30 10.86 15.56
N THR A 319 -22.78 9.79 16.17
CA THR A 319 -23.45 8.68 15.48
C THR A 319 -24.68 9.16 14.71
N THR A 320 -25.55 9.92 15.39
CA THR A 320 -26.75 10.52 14.75
C THR A 320 -26.39 11.47 13.61
N LYS A 321 -25.38 12.31 13.83
CA LYS A 321 -24.85 13.24 12.79
C LYS A 321 -24.33 12.45 11.59
N GLY A 322 -23.54 11.39 11.81
CA GLY A 322 -22.96 10.55 10.74
C GLY A 322 -24.03 9.88 9.88
N ILE A 323 -25.03 9.26 10.51
CA ILE A 323 -26.18 8.68 9.80
C ILE A 323 -26.90 9.74 8.96
N ARG A 324 -27.09 10.94 9.50
CA ARG A 324 -27.74 12.06 8.78
C ARG A 324 -26.90 12.50 7.57
N ILE A 325 -25.58 12.64 7.72
CA ILE A 325 -24.66 13.02 6.63
C ILE A 325 -24.78 12.03 5.48
N GLN A 326 -24.67 10.74 5.77
CA GLN A 326 -24.78 9.71 4.73
C GLN A 326 -26.18 9.68 4.10
N ARG A 327 -27.25 9.91 4.87
CA ARG A 327 -28.62 10.00 4.32
C ARG A 327 -28.76 11.17 3.34
N ILE A 328 -28.12 12.31 3.62
CA ILE A 328 -28.09 13.46 2.70
C ILE A 328 -27.36 13.05 1.42
N TRP A 329 -26.16 12.45 1.55
CA TRP A 329 -25.40 11.98 0.39
C TRP A 329 -26.20 10.96 -0.45
N LYS A 330 -26.83 9.98 0.18
CA LYS A 330 -27.68 8.99 -0.52
C LYS A 330 -28.82 9.65 -1.30
N ARG A 331 -29.41 10.74 -0.78
CA ARG A 331 -30.44 11.52 -1.51
C ARG A 331 -29.85 12.26 -2.69
N THR A 332 -28.71 12.91 -2.52
CA THR A 332 -27.98 13.57 -3.62
C THR A 332 -27.61 12.55 -4.69
N PHE A 333 -27.09 11.41 -4.31
CA PHE A 333 -26.72 10.35 -5.27
C PHE A 333 -27.94 9.77 -6.01
N LYS A 334 -29.10 9.62 -5.35
CA LYS A 334 -30.35 9.21 -5.99
C LYS A 334 -30.82 10.24 -7.03
N ALA A 335 -30.72 11.52 -6.73
CA ALA A 335 -31.06 12.60 -7.68
C ALA A 335 -30.05 12.63 -8.84
N TYR A 336 -28.76 12.48 -8.54
CA TYR A 336 -27.72 12.34 -9.54
C TYR A 336 -27.96 11.15 -10.48
N GLN A 337 -28.39 10.00 -9.93
CA GLN A 337 -28.72 8.80 -10.71
C GLN A 337 -29.91 9.03 -11.67
N ALA A 338 -30.86 9.85 -11.27
CA ALA A 338 -31.98 10.23 -12.14
C ALA A 338 -31.54 11.18 -13.26
N ALA A 339 -30.62 12.11 -12.98
CA ALA A 339 -30.14 13.11 -13.91
C ALA A 339 -29.03 12.58 -14.85
N TYR A 340 -28.17 11.68 -14.36
CA TYR A 340 -26.99 11.14 -15.05
C TYR A 340 -26.87 9.63 -14.85
N PRO A 341 -27.80 8.81 -15.37
CA PRO A 341 -27.87 7.36 -15.07
C PRO A 341 -26.61 6.60 -15.48
N GLU A 342 -26.01 6.90 -16.62
CA GLU A 342 -24.80 6.24 -17.09
C GLU A 342 -23.57 6.55 -16.19
N LEU A 343 -23.41 7.81 -15.78
CA LEU A 343 -22.32 8.21 -14.88
C LEU A 343 -22.52 7.61 -13.48
N ALA A 344 -23.75 7.56 -12.98
CA ALA A 344 -24.03 6.93 -11.70
C ALA A 344 -23.77 5.42 -11.72
N GLN A 345 -24.10 4.75 -12.83
CA GLN A 345 -23.76 3.33 -13.03
C GLN A 345 -22.23 3.15 -13.09
N LYS A 346 -21.54 3.98 -13.86
CA LYS A 346 -20.07 3.96 -13.97
C LYS A 346 -19.40 4.21 -12.62
N TYR A 347 -19.89 5.17 -11.82
CA TYR A 347 -19.41 5.39 -10.46
C TYR A 347 -19.58 4.14 -9.59
N SER A 348 -20.76 3.53 -9.64
CA SER A 348 -21.06 2.30 -8.87
C SER A 348 -20.17 1.14 -9.30
N ASP A 349 -19.90 0.98 -10.61
CA ASP A 349 -19.01 -0.05 -11.14
C ASP A 349 -17.56 0.18 -10.68
N TYR A 350 -17.08 1.45 -10.68
CA TYR A 350 -15.75 1.81 -10.19
C TYR A 350 -15.60 1.46 -8.71
N MET A 351 -16.53 1.91 -7.86
CA MET A 351 -16.47 1.68 -6.42
C MET A 351 -16.60 0.20 -6.03
N LYS A 352 -17.29 -0.60 -6.85
CA LYS A 352 -17.37 -2.06 -6.67
C LYS A 352 -16.18 -2.81 -7.27
N GLY A 353 -15.24 -2.13 -7.89
CA GLY A 353 -14.09 -2.75 -8.54
C GLY A 353 -14.46 -3.66 -9.71
N LYS A 354 -15.59 -3.42 -10.39
CA LYS A 354 -16.06 -4.25 -11.49
C LYS A 354 -15.14 -4.14 -12.70
N LEU A 355 -14.77 -5.26 -13.27
CA LEU A 355 -13.98 -5.37 -14.49
C LEU A 355 -14.86 -5.78 -15.68
N PRO A 356 -14.59 -5.26 -16.89
CA PRO A 356 -15.13 -5.83 -18.11
C PRO A 356 -14.51 -7.21 -18.38
N ASN A 357 -15.16 -8.02 -19.19
CA ASN A 357 -14.61 -9.31 -19.63
C ASN A 357 -13.59 -9.08 -20.77
N PHE A 358 -12.40 -8.59 -20.42
CA PHE A 358 -11.37 -8.18 -21.38
C PHE A 358 -10.54 -9.33 -21.95
N PHE A 359 -10.49 -10.50 -21.28
CA PHE A 359 -9.64 -11.62 -21.74
C PHE A 359 -10.13 -12.27 -23.03
N LYS A 360 -11.31 -11.95 -23.52
CA LYS A 360 -11.84 -12.41 -24.81
C LYS A 360 -11.37 -11.58 -25.99
N GLU A 361 -10.71 -10.46 -25.72
CA GLU A 361 -10.21 -9.56 -26.75
C GLU A 361 -9.04 -10.22 -27.51
N LYS A 362 -9.26 -10.64 -28.74
CA LYS A 362 -8.28 -11.37 -29.56
C LYS A 362 -6.97 -10.57 -29.72
N GLN A 363 -7.07 -9.25 -29.83
CA GLN A 363 -5.92 -8.36 -30.01
C GLN A 363 -4.92 -8.41 -28.83
N LEU A 364 -5.35 -8.85 -27.63
CA LEU A 364 -4.46 -9.07 -26.50
C LEU A 364 -3.44 -10.19 -26.76
N TYR A 365 -3.78 -11.17 -27.59
CA TYR A 365 -2.98 -12.38 -27.83
C TYR A 365 -2.24 -12.36 -29.18
N ASP A 366 -2.26 -11.25 -29.89
CA ASP A 366 -1.61 -11.11 -31.19
C ASP A 366 -0.15 -10.67 -31.05
N PHE A 367 0.77 -11.63 -31.02
CA PHE A 367 2.23 -11.43 -30.94
C PHE A 367 2.92 -12.23 -32.04
N PRO A 368 2.97 -11.70 -33.30
CA PRO A 368 3.42 -12.47 -34.46
C PRO A 368 4.93 -12.64 -34.59
N LYS A 369 5.72 -11.93 -33.79
CA LYS A 369 7.19 -11.92 -33.87
C LYS A 369 7.84 -11.82 -32.50
N PRO A 370 9.12 -12.24 -32.37
CA PRO A 370 9.91 -12.02 -31.15
C PRO A 370 9.90 -10.54 -30.73
N ASP A 371 9.69 -10.29 -29.43
CA ASP A 371 9.70 -8.94 -28.85
C ASP A 371 10.07 -9.01 -27.36
N ALA A 372 10.57 -7.89 -26.82
CA ALA A 372 10.85 -7.76 -25.40
C ALA A 372 9.53 -7.78 -24.59
N THR A 373 9.50 -8.48 -23.45
CA THR A 373 8.26 -8.57 -22.66
C THR A 373 7.81 -7.21 -22.11
N ARG A 374 8.70 -6.21 -21.94
CA ARG A 374 8.31 -4.83 -21.66
C ARG A 374 7.48 -4.20 -22.79
N ASN A 375 7.78 -4.53 -24.06
CA ASN A 375 7.03 -4.04 -25.22
C ASN A 375 5.68 -4.75 -25.35
N THR A 376 5.64 -6.08 -25.13
CA THR A 376 4.38 -6.84 -25.12
C THR A 376 3.48 -6.36 -23.99
N SER A 377 4.04 -6.07 -22.79
CA SER A 377 3.32 -5.46 -21.67
C SER A 377 2.78 -4.08 -22.02
N SER A 378 3.54 -3.25 -22.73
CA SER A 378 3.05 -1.95 -23.22
C SER A 378 1.87 -2.08 -24.18
N LYS A 379 1.90 -3.06 -25.09
CA LYS A 379 0.77 -3.35 -25.97
C LYS A 379 -0.47 -3.74 -25.16
N VAL A 380 -0.31 -4.66 -24.21
CA VAL A 380 -1.40 -5.09 -23.32
C VAL A 380 -1.93 -3.91 -22.49
N LEU A 381 -1.05 -3.12 -21.85
CA LEU A 381 -1.43 -1.94 -21.07
C LEU A 381 -2.29 -0.96 -21.88
N ASN A 382 -1.92 -0.70 -23.12
CA ASN A 382 -2.64 0.25 -23.96
C ASN A 382 -4.03 -0.28 -24.39
N ILE A 383 -4.17 -1.57 -24.65
CA ILE A 383 -5.47 -2.20 -24.88
C ILE A 383 -6.33 -2.15 -23.60
N LEU A 384 -5.75 -2.47 -22.46
CA LEU A 384 -6.43 -2.41 -21.17
C LEU A 384 -6.83 -0.99 -20.79
N ALA A 385 -6.04 0.02 -21.15
CA ALA A 385 -6.38 1.42 -20.93
C ALA A 385 -7.69 1.82 -21.64
N ASP A 386 -7.94 1.32 -22.84
CA ASP A 386 -9.18 1.59 -23.57
C ASP A 386 -10.38 0.84 -22.96
N LEU A 387 -10.18 -0.34 -22.39
CA LEU A 387 -11.22 -1.19 -21.81
C LEU A 387 -11.53 -0.89 -20.34
N ILE A 388 -10.54 -0.40 -19.57
CA ILE A 388 -10.61 -0.17 -18.13
C ILE A 388 -10.35 1.32 -17.83
N PRO A 389 -11.40 2.16 -17.90
CA PRO A 389 -11.25 3.62 -17.79
C PRO A 389 -10.68 4.10 -16.47
N ASN A 390 -10.78 3.33 -15.38
CA ASN A 390 -10.26 3.64 -14.06
C ASN A 390 -8.86 3.04 -13.79
N LEU A 391 -8.18 2.54 -14.81
CA LEU A 391 -6.76 2.19 -14.74
C LEU A 391 -5.95 3.49 -14.72
N VAL A 392 -5.10 3.65 -13.71
CA VAL A 392 -4.27 4.86 -13.51
C VAL A 392 -2.85 4.47 -13.13
N GLY A 393 -1.87 5.24 -13.51
CA GLY A 393 -0.49 4.95 -13.07
C GLY A 393 0.58 5.64 -13.90
N GLY A 394 1.82 5.27 -13.66
CA GLY A 394 2.98 5.86 -14.32
C GLY A 394 4.28 5.27 -13.80
N SER A 395 5.39 5.98 -13.95
CA SER A 395 6.70 5.50 -13.52
C SER A 395 7.47 6.53 -12.72
N ALA A 396 8.52 6.04 -12.05
CA ALA A 396 9.54 6.87 -11.43
C ALA A 396 10.52 7.41 -12.49
N ASP A 397 10.03 8.33 -13.33
CA ASP A 397 10.76 9.02 -14.41
C ASP A 397 11.33 8.09 -15.51
N LEU A 398 10.86 6.85 -15.61
CA LEU A 398 11.36 5.84 -16.54
C LEU A 398 10.32 5.40 -17.60
N GLY A 399 9.24 6.17 -17.79
CA GLY A 399 8.13 5.82 -18.68
C GLY A 399 8.55 5.38 -20.09
N PRO A 400 9.44 6.10 -20.81
CA PRO A 400 9.94 5.70 -22.14
C PRO A 400 10.69 4.37 -22.15
N SER A 401 11.46 4.06 -21.08
CA SER A 401 12.25 2.83 -20.95
C SER A 401 11.41 1.66 -20.48
N ASN A 402 10.54 1.87 -19.49
CA ASN A 402 9.63 0.87 -18.96
C ASN A 402 8.47 0.53 -19.93
N LYS A 403 8.21 1.41 -20.93
CA LYS A 403 7.09 1.31 -21.84
C LYS A 403 5.73 1.31 -21.11
N SER A 404 5.63 2.07 -20.01
CA SER A 404 4.50 2.06 -19.08
C SER A 404 3.55 3.26 -19.22
N VAL A 405 3.56 3.94 -20.36
CA VAL A 405 2.67 5.08 -20.66
C VAL A 405 1.45 4.62 -21.44
N MET A 406 0.27 5.00 -21.00
CA MET A 406 -0.99 4.83 -21.71
C MET A 406 -1.12 5.92 -22.79
N LYS A 407 -0.91 5.57 -24.06
CA LYS A 407 -0.73 6.52 -25.18
C LYS A 407 -1.95 7.41 -25.44
N ASN A 408 -3.17 6.87 -25.26
CA ASN A 408 -4.43 7.59 -25.51
C ASN A 408 -4.97 8.30 -24.26
N ARG A 409 -4.14 8.47 -23.22
CA ARG A 409 -4.51 9.07 -21.95
C ARG A 409 -3.66 10.28 -21.65
N THR A 410 -4.25 11.30 -21.06
CA THR A 410 -3.54 12.50 -20.64
C THR A 410 -2.86 12.30 -19.28
N TYR A 411 -1.88 13.17 -18.99
CA TYR A 411 -1.22 13.18 -17.69
C TYR A 411 -2.08 13.90 -16.64
N TYR A 412 -2.08 13.33 -15.45
CA TYR A 412 -2.66 13.95 -14.26
C TYR A 412 -1.74 15.06 -13.76
N SER A 413 -2.32 16.23 -13.48
CA SER A 413 -1.60 17.39 -12.95
C SER A 413 -2.54 18.26 -12.10
N ALA A 414 -2.02 19.37 -11.56
CA ALA A 414 -2.82 20.38 -10.89
C ALA A 414 -3.89 21.00 -11.82
N GLU A 415 -3.58 21.12 -13.10
CA GLU A 415 -4.43 21.72 -14.13
C GLU A 415 -5.33 20.70 -14.85
N ASN A 416 -4.97 19.40 -14.74
CA ASN A 416 -5.72 18.31 -15.39
C ASN A 416 -6.01 17.17 -14.42
N ARG A 417 -7.09 17.29 -13.67
CA ARG A 417 -7.53 16.30 -12.67
C ARG A 417 -8.13 15.03 -13.28
N SER A 418 -8.49 15.04 -14.56
CA SER A 418 -9.02 13.88 -15.28
C SER A 418 -7.95 13.01 -15.93
N GLY A 419 -6.68 13.43 -15.91
CA GLY A 419 -5.56 12.65 -16.41
C GLY A 419 -5.38 11.35 -15.62
N THR A 420 -4.86 10.33 -16.28
CA THR A 420 -4.67 8.99 -15.69
C THR A 420 -3.24 8.46 -15.80
N ASN A 421 -2.38 9.11 -16.59
CA ASN A 421 -0.93 8.89 -16.53
C ASN A 421 -0.32 9.75 -15.43
N PHE A 422 0.61 9.21 -14.64
CA PHE A 422 1.28 9.93 -13.56
C PHE A 422 2.76 10.15 -13.85
N HIS A 423 3.22 11.36 -13.57
CA HIS A 423 4.63 11.66 -13.37
C HIS A 423 4.95 11.58 -11.88
N PHE A 424 5.44 10.44 -11.42
CA PHE A 424 5.88 10.32 -10.01
C PHE A 424 7.22 11.02 -9.77
N GLY A 425 8.03 11.21 -10.83
CA GLY A 425 9.42 11.60 -10.70
C GLY A 425 10.28 10.48 -10.09
N ILE A 426 11.53 10.76 -9.80
CA ILE A 426 12.46 9.78 -9.20
C ILE A 426 12.11 9.65 -7.70
N ARG A 427 11.05 8.89 -7.40
CA ARG A 427 10.45 8.73 -6.07
C ARG A 427 9.84 7.33 -5.93
N GLU A 428 10.62 6.28 -6.07
CA GLU A 428 10.13 4.90 -6.09
C GLU A 428 9.37 4.54 -4.81
N HIS A 429 9.89 4.95 -3.65
CA HIS A 429 9.28 4.61 -2.35
C HIS A 429 7.91 5.26 -2.19
N ALA A 430 7.80 6.57 -2.39
CA ALA A 430 6.51 7.27 -2.33
C ALA A 430 5.58 6.82 -3.44
N MET A 431 6.07 6.55 -4.66
CA MET A 431 5.27 6.05 -5.78
C MET A 431 4.49 4.79 -5.40
N ALA A 432 5.17 3.80 -4.82
CA ALA A 432 4.54 2.56 -4.40
C ALA A 432 3.52 2.80 -3.25
N ALA A 433 3.85 3.63 -2.27
CA ALA A 433 2.96 3.94 -1.16
C ALA A 433 1.76 4.81 -1.59
N ILE A 434 1.93 5.73 -2.55
CA ILE A 434 0.84 6.50 -3.16
C ILE A 434 -0.12 5.55 -3.88
N CYS A 435 0.40 4.57 -4.62
CA CYS A 435 -0.43 3.53 -5.26
C CYS A 435 -1.20 2.69 -4.22
N ASN A 436 -0.60 2.40 -3.05
CA ASN A 436 -1.33 1.79 -1.93
C ASN A 436 -2.51 2.67 -1.50
N GLY A 437 -2.28 3.97 -1.33
CA GLY A 437 -3.32 4.93 -0.95
C GLY A 437 -4.45 5.02 -1.98
N ILE A 438 -4.14 5.02 -3.27
CA ILE A 438 -5.13 5.00 -4.36
C ILE A 438 -5.96 3.71 -4.31
N SER A 439 -5.31 2.55 -4.12
CA SER A 439 -5.99 1.26 -4.02
C SER A 439 -6.89 1.17 -2.78
N LEU A 440 -6.45 1.71 -1.64
CA LEU A 440 -7.20 1.77 -0.38
C LEU A 440 -8.42 2.69 -0.47
N HIS A 441 -8.29 3.81 -1.18
CA HIS A 441 -9.40 4.73 -1.41
C HIS A 441 -10.55 4.04 -2.15
N GLY A 442 -10.23 3.20 -3.12
CA GLY A 442 -11.17 2.53 -4.01
C GLY A 442 -11.57 3.38 -5.22
N GLY A 443 -12.25 2.76 -6.17
CA GLY A 443 -12.71 3.38 -7.41
C GLY A 443 -11.68 3.41 -8.54
N LEU A 444 -10.39 3.39 -8.23
CA LEU A 444 -9.29 3.39 -9.19
C LEU A 444 -8.44 2.12 -9.08
N ARG A 445 -7.74 1.78 -10.16
CA ARG A 445 -6.83 0.63 -10.25
C ARG A 445 -5.42 1.13 -10.54
N PRO A 446 -4.55 1.22 -9.53
CA PRO A 446 -3.23 1.77 -9.71
C PRO A 446 -2.23 0.75 -10.26
N TYR A 447 -1.35 1.23 -11.15
CA TYR A 447 -0.07 0.59 -11.45
C TYR A 447 1.08 1.57 -11.27
N CYS A 448 2.28 1.07 -11.00
CA CYS A 448 3.51 1.86 -11.02
C CYS A 448 4.67 1.07 -11.61
N ALA A 449 5.63 1.79 -12.16
CA ALA A 449 6.72 1.20 -12.93
C ALA A 449 8.08 1.80 -12.58
N THR A 450 9.09 0.94 -12.56
CA THR A 450 10.51 1.31 -12.47
C THR A 450 11.37 0.19 -13.05
N PHE A 451 12.70 0.36 -13.09
CA PHE A 451 13.60 -0.76 -13.32
C PHE A 451 13.55 -1.74 -12.16
N PHE A 452 13.70 -3.02 -12.43
CA PHE A 452 13.52 -4.05 -11.43
C PHE A 452 14.48 -3.91 -10.25
N ILE A 453 15.73 -3.54 -10.49
CA ILE A 453 16.71 -3.29 -9.42
C ILE A 453 16.21 -2.23 -8.41
N PHE A 454 15.52 -1.19 -8.88
CA PHE A 454 15.01 -0.13 -8.02
C PHE A 454 13.76 -0.51 -7.22
N SER A 455 13.26 -1.75 -7.36
CA SER A 455 12.28 -2.31 -6.43
C SER A 455 12.79 -2.31 -4.97
N ASP A 456 14.09 -2.31 -4.76
CA ASP A 456 14.69 -2.23 -3.43
C ASP A 456 14.36 -0.94 -2.70
N TYR A 457 14.28 0.21 -3.42
CA TYR A 457 13.83 1.48 -2.83
C TYR A 457 12.38 1.44 -2.35
N MET A 458 11.50 0.70 -3.03
CA MET A 458 10.07 0.69 -2.72
C MET A 458 9.60 -0.57 -1.98
N LYS A 459 10.51 -1.49 -1.63
CA LYS A 459 10.22 -2.81 -1.07
C LYS A 459 9.34 -2.77 0.18
N ASN A 460 9.54 -1.77 1.07
CA ASN A 460 8.70 -1.62 2.26
C ASN A 460 7.23 -1.32 1.89
N ALA A 461 6.99 -0.39 0.95
CA ALA A 461 5.64 -0.09 0.49
C ALA A 461 4.99 -1.29 -0.23
N MET A 462 5.76 -2.05 -1.03
CA MET A 462 5.31 -3.29 -1.66
C MET A 462 4.91 -4.35 -0.63
N ARG A 463 5.70 -4.49 0.45
CA ARG A 463 5.37 -5.38 1.57
C ARG A 463 4.05 -4.99 2.24
N LEU A 464 3.78 -3.69 2.40
CA LEU A 464 2.51 -3.20 2.96
C LEU A 464 1.33 -3.45 2.02
N SER A 465 1.50 -3.36 0.69
CA SER A 465 0.47 -3.80 -0.26
C SER A 465 0.07 -5.25 -0.01
N ALA A 466 1.07 -6.11 0.14
CA ALA A 466 0.87 -7.55 0.36
C ALA A 466 0.21 -7.83 1.73
N LEU A 467 0.63 -7.12 2.77
CA LEU A 467 0.06 -7.23 4.12
C LEU A 467 -1.42 -6.81 4.15
N MET A 468 -1.76 -5.73 3.44
CA MET A 468 -3.13 -5.22 3.33
C MET A 468 -3.96 -5.90 2.23
N ASN A 469 -3.37 -6.85 1.49
CA ASN A 469 -3.99 -7.51 0.35
C ASN A 469 -4.56 -6.52 -0.70
N ARG A 470 -3.79 -5.45 -1.02
CA ARG A 470 -4.21 -4.41 -1.96
C ARG A 470 -3.72 -4.66 -3.37
N ASN A 471 -4.64 -4.50 -4.32
CA ASN A 471 -4.35 -4.66 -5.74
C ASN A 471 -3.56 -3.45 -6.23
N VAL A 472 -2.23 -3.62 -6.32
CA VAL A 472 -1.30 -2.70 -6.97
C VAL A 472 -0.50 -3.50 -7.99
N THR A 473 -0.45 -3.04 -9.23
CA THR A 473 0.35 -3.67 -10.28
C THR A 473 1.72 -2.99 -10.34
N TYR A 474 2.77 -3.75 -10.09
CA TYR A 474 4.17 -3.29 -10.17
C TYR A 474 4.77 -3.77 -11.50
N ILE A 475 5.04 -2.83 -12.43
CA ILE A 475 5.71 -3.11 -13.70
C ILE A 475 7.20 -2.90 -13.49
N LEU A 476 7.95 -4.01 -13.47
CA LEU A 476 9.37 -4.04 -13.14
C LEU A 476 10.16 -4.52 -14.36
N THR A 477 10.80 -3.61 -15.05
CA THR A 477 11.52 -3.93 -16.31
C THR A 477 13.02 -4.06 -16.07
N HIS A 478 13.75 -4.58 -17.07
CA HIS A 478 15.20 -4.82 -16.97
C HIS A 478 15.47 -5.90 -15.91
N ASP A 479 14.96 -7.10 -16.19
CA ASP A 479 14.68 -8.18 -15.26
C ASP A 479 15.90 -8.96 -14.74
N SER A 480 17.08 -8.84 -15.37
CA SER A 480 18.23 -9.71 -15.09
C SER A 480 19.56 -9.10 -15.59
N ILE A 481 20.64 -9.87 -15.58
CA ILE A 481 21.90 -9.54 -16.25
C ILE A 481 21.73 -9.21 -17.74
N GLY A 482 20.57 -9.58 -18.33
CA GLY A 482 20.16 -9.18 -19.68
C GLY A 482 20.05 -7.67 -19.91
N VAL A 483 20.16 -6.85 -18.88
CA VAL A 483 20.35 -5.39 -18.98
C VAL A 483 21.61 -5.05 -19.78
N GLY A 484 22.69 -5.82 -19.60
CA GLY A 484 23.89 -5.68 -20.39
C GLY A 484 24.88 -4.65 -19.85
N GLU A 485 25.22 -3.67 -20.67
CA GLU A 485 26.33 -2.73 -20.50
C GLU A 485 26.22 -1.85 -19.27
N ASP A 486 24.99 -1.58 -18.77
CA ASP A 486 24.76 -0.76 -17.56
C ASP A 486 25.38 -1.39 -16.29
N GLY A 487 25.62 -2.70 -16.33
CA GLY A 487 26.40 -3.40 -15.32
C GLY A 487 25.69 -3.66 -13.99
N PRO A 488 26.44 -4.08 -12.96
CA PRO A 488 25.93 -4.63 -11.71
C PRO A 488 24.94 -3.73 -10.95
N THR A 489 25.08 -2.41 -11.06
CA THR A 489 24.19 -1.45 -10.37
C THR A 489 22.78 -1.44 -10.94
N HIS A 490 22.58 -2.01 -12.14
CA HIS A 490 21.30 -2.06 -12.83
C HIS A 490 20.83 -3.49 -13.13
N GLN A 491 21.61 -4.50 -12.78
CA GLN A 491 21.36 -5.92 -13.05
C GLN A 491 20.80 -6.60 -11.80
N PRO A 492 19.49 -6.94 -11.74
CA PRO A 492 18.93 -7.69 -10.63
C PRO A 492 19.51 -9.10 -10.54
N VAL A 493 19.77 -9.54 -9.33
CA VAL A 493 20.20 -10.93 -8.99
C VAL A 493 19.30 -11.49 -7.89
N GLU A 494 19.26 -10.86 -6.72
CA GLU A 494 18.53 -11.33 -5.54
C GLU A 494 17.09 -10.82 -5.49
N GLN A 495 16.68 -9.86 -6.31
CA GLN A 495 15.38 -9.21 -6.25
C GLN A 495 14.21 -10.19 -6.47
N LEU A 496 14.34 -11.15 -7.41
CA LEU A 496 13.33 -12.20 -7.62
C LEU A 496 13.10 -13.00 -6.33
N ALA A 497 14.19 -13.49 -5.73
CA ALA A 497 14.14 -14.26 -4.49
C ALA A 497 13.56 -13.43 -3.34
N GLY A 498 13.99 -12.18 -3.23
CA GLY A 498 13.52 -11.25 -2.20
C GLY A 498 12.03 -10.92 -2.29
N LEU A 499 11.49 -10.73 -3.49
CA LEU A 499 10.06 -10.47 -3.67
C LEU A 499 9.21 -11.73 -3.49
N ARG A 500 9.67 -12.89 -4.00
CA ARG A 500 9.01 -14.19 -3.79
C ARG A 500 8.94 -14.60 -2.31
N ALA A 501 9.83 -14.06 -1.47
CA ALA A 501 9.79 -14.29 -0.02
C ALA A 501 8.72 -13.47 0.72
N ILE A 502 8.12 -12.44 0.10
CA ILE A 502 7.07 -11.63 0.71
C ILE A 502 5.73 -12.40 0.65
N PRO A 503 5.09 -12.72 1.80
CA PRO A 503 3.78 -13.38 1.78
C PRO A 503 2.74 -12.58 0.98
N ASN A 504 1.86 -13.27 0.26
CA ASN A 504 0.80 -12.71 -0.58
C ASN A 504 1.27 -11.87 -1.80
N MET A 505 2.57 -11.71 -2.01
CA MET A 505 3.11 -11.11 -3.23
C MET A 505 3.06 -12.14 -4.37
N LYS A 506 2.64 -11.71 -5.55
CA LYS A 506 2.74 -12.54 -6.78
C LYS A 506 3.84 -11.96 -7.66
N VAL A 507 4.82 -12.78 -8.02
CA VAL A 507 5.94 -12.38 -8.88
C VAL A 507 5.83 -13.15 -10.19
N PHE A 508 5.37 -12.46 -11.24
CA PHE A 508 5.12 -13.03 -12.55
C PHE A 508 6.21 -12.60 -13.53
N ARG A 509 7.05 -13.52 -13.99
CA ARG A 509 8.14 -13.28 -14.95
C ARG A 509 7.84 -14.01 -16.26
N PRO A 510 7.15 -13.35 -17.23
CA PRO A 510 6.66 -13.98 -18.43
C PRO A 510 7.77 -14.25 -19.46
N ALA A 511 7.67 -15.37 -20.18
CA ALA A 511 8.59 -15.77 -21.24
C ALA A 511 8.20 -15.24 -22.62
N ASP A 512 6.94 -14.84 -22.82
CA ASP A 512 6.43 -14.34 -24.09
C ASP A 512 5.22 -13.41 -23.93
N GLY A 513 4.62 -13.02 -25.04
CA GLY A 513 3.44 -12.14 -25.07
C GLY A 513 2.21 -12.76 -24.43
N LYS A 514 1.92 -14.05 -24.64
CA LYS A 514 0.75 -14.73 -24.06
C LYS A 514 0.87 -14.85 -22.54
N GLU A 515 2.05 -15.17 -22.03
CA GLU A 515 2.32 -15.16 -20.59
C GLU A 515 2.24 -13.73 -20.02
N THR A 516 2.66 -12.71 -20.77
CA THR A 516 2.50 -11.31 -20.39
C THR A 516 1.02 -10.92 -20.23
N VAL A 517 0.13 -11.41 -21.11
CA VAL A 517 -1.32 -11.24 -20.91
C VAL A 517 -1.79 -11.92 -19.63
N CYS A 518 -1.34 -13.15 -19.35
CA CYS A 518 -1.67 -13.86 -18.12
C CYS A 518 -1.19 -13.11 -16.87
N ALA A 519 -0.02 -12.45 -16.92
CA ALA A 519 0.48 -11.61 -15.85
C ALA A 519 -0.46 -10.42 -15.58
N TRP A 520 -0.94 -9.74 -16.61
CA TRP A 520 -1.90 -8.65 -16.47
C TRP A 520 -3.28 -9.12 -15.98
N ILE A 521 -3.77 -10.27 -16.46
CA ILE A 521 -5.00 -10.87 -15.92
C ILE A 521 -4.86 -11.13 -14.43
N THR A 522 -3.76 -11.77 -14.02
CA THR A 522 -3.44 -12.01 -12.60
C THR A 522 -3.43 -10.71 -11.80
N ALA A 523 -2.78 -9.66 -12.31
CA ALA A 523 -2.68 -8.37 -11.62
C ALA A 523 -4.03 -7.67 -11.42
N LEU A 524 -4.96 -7.87 -12.34
CA LEU A 524 -6.26 -7.19 -12.31
C LEU A 524 -7.36 -7.99 -11.59
N GLU A 525 -7.31 -9.32 -11.63
CA GLU A 525 -8.38 -10.18 -11.12
C GLU A 525 -8.07 -10.81 -9.77
N GLU A 526 -6.81 -11.19 -9.53
CA GLU A 526 -6.40 -11.81 -8.28
C GLU A 526 -6.23 -10.76 -7.18
N GLU A 527 -6.70 -11.07 -5.99
CA GLU A 527 -6.48 -10.21 -4.82
C GLU A 527 -4.99 -10.08 -4.46
N GLY A 528 -4.61 -8.91 -3.97
CA GLY A 528 -3.24 -8.59 -3.55
C GLY A 528 -2.34 -8.11 -4.71
N PRO A 529 -1.12 -7.67 -4.37
CA PRO A 529 -0.23 -7.07 -5.35
C PRO A 529 0.37 -8.10 -6.31
N THR A 530 0.67 -7.63 -7.53
CA THR A 530 1.37 -8.43 -8.55
C THR A 530 2.54 -7.65 -9.12
N CYS A 531 3.72 -8.25 -9.08
CA CYS A 531 4.92 -7.80 -9.77
C CYS A 531 4.96 -8.45 -11.16
N ILE A 532 5.00 -7.65 -12.22
CA ILE A 532 5.20 -8.11 -13.60
C ILE A 532 6.65 -7.78 -13.96
N VAL A 533 7.51 -8.81 -13.96
CA VAL A 533 8.96 -8.67 -14.15
C VAL A 533 9.31 -8.92 -15.61
N LEU A 534 9.84 -7.92 -16.32
CA LEU A 534 9.86 -7.85 -17.78
C LEU A 534 11.26 -7.67 -18.34
N SER A 535 11.55 -8.38 -19.43
CA SER A 535 12.84 -8.32 -20.13
C SER A 535 13.05 -7.01 -20.90
N ARG A 536 14.33 -6.61 -21.03
CA ARG A 536 14.79 -5.57 -21.95
C ARG A 536 15.03 -6.13 -23.37
N GLN A 537 15.60 -7.33 -23.44
CA GLN A 537 15.92 -8.04 -24.67
C GLN A 537 14.67 -8.71 -25.27
N ASN A 538 14.68 -8.92 -26.59
CA ASN A 538 13.62 -9.63 -27.29
C ASN A 538 13.62 -11.12 -26.94
N LEU A 539 12.44 -11.69 -26.76
CA LEU A 539 12.20 -13.09 -26.50
C LEU A 539 11.35 -13.72 -27.61
N PRO A 540 11.49 -15.00 -27.91
CA PRO A 540 10.65 -15.69 -28.88
C PRO A 540 9.19 -15.75 -28.42
N GLN A 541 8.30 -16.07 -29.37
CA GLN A 541 6.89 -16.36 -29.09
C GLN A 541 6.69 -17.88 -29.28
N TYR A 542 5.98 -18.53 -28.34
CA TYR A 542 5.73 -19.95 -28.38
C TYR A 542 4.28 -20.26 -28.76
N GLU A 543 4.08 -21.13 -29.74
CA GLU A 543 2.73 -21.56 -30.13
C GLU A 543 2.04 -22.30 -29.00
N GLU A 544 2.81 -23.10 -28.23
CA GLU A 544 2.36 -23.92 -27.11
C GLU A 544 2.03 -23.10 -25.84
N SER A 545 2.50 -21.84 -25.76
CA SER A 545 2.18 -20.95 -24.67
C SER A 545 0.67 -20.66 -24.63
N ASN A 546 0.08 -20.75 -23.44
CA ASN A 546 -1.37 -20.72 -23.30
C ASN A 546 -1.82 -20.24 -21.90
N GLY A 547 -3.13 -20.16 -21.69
CA GLY A 547 -3.75 -19.69 -20.45
C GLY A 547 -3.43 -20.53 -19.20
N ASN A 548 -2.76 -21.69 -19.29
CA ASN A 548 -2.30 -22.42 -18.10
C ASN A 548 -1.21 -21.65 -17.33
N ALA A 549 -0.59 -20.62 -17.92
CA ALA A 549 0.29 -19.70 -17.21
C ALA A 549 -0.41 -19.03 -16.00
N LEU A 550 -1.72 -18.87 -16.03
CA LEU A 550 -2.54 -18.40 -14.88
C LEU A 550 -2.49 -19.35 -13.68
N LYS A 551 -2.05 -20.60 -13.87
CA LYS A 551 -1.81 -21.55 -12.77
C LYS A 551 -0.38 -21.46 -12.20
N GLY A 552 0.44 -20.58 -12.73
CA GLY A 552 1.79 -20.26 -12.26
C GLY A 552 2.90 -21.11 -12.87
N ALA A 553 2.64 -22.33 -13.31
CA ALA A 553 3.54 -23.16 -14.09
C ALA A 553 2.76 -24.16 -14.95
N TYR A 554 3.32 -24.52 -16.08
CA TYR A 554 2.71 -25.50 -17.00
C TYR A 554 3.77 -26.15 -17.88
N VAL A 555 3.43 -27.31 -18.45
CA VAL A 555 4.29 -27.98 -19.43
C VAL A 555 4.19 -27.23 -20.76
N LEU A 556 5.27 -26.55 -21.14
CA LEU A 556 5.40 -25.83 -22.40
C LEU A 556 5.74 -26.81 -23.53
N SER A 557 6.65 -27.75 -23.30
CA SER A 557 7.01 -28.78 -24.27
C SER A 557 7.07 -30.16 -23.63
N ARG A 558 6.29 -31.09 -24.14
CA ARG A 558 6.26 -32.47 -23.66
C ARG A 558 7.42 -33.30 -24.25
N SER A 559 7.91 -34.26 -23.45
CA SER A 559 8.73 -35.36 -23.98
C SER A 559 7.98 -36.11 -25.10
N ALA A 560 8.68 -36.49 -26.14
CA ALA A 560 8.15 -37.36 -27.19
C ALA A 560 8.03 -38.84 -26.74
N LYS A 561 8.79 -39.24 -25.69
CA LYS A 561 8.75 -40.56 -25.08
C LYS A 561 7.59 -40.66 -24.07
N ASN A 562 7.16 -41.88 -23.76
CA ASN A 562 6.17 -42.13 -22.72
C ASN A 562 6.61 -41.63 -21.34
N ARG A 563 7.91 -41.56 -21.10
CA ARG A 563 8.52 -41.05 -19.87
C ARG A 563 9.70 -40.14 -20.21
N SER A 564 9.66 -38.92 -19.69
CA SER A 564 10.76 -37.96 -19.82
C SER A 564 12.02 -38.43 -19.02
N ASP A 565 13.19 -38.24 -19.60
CA ASP A 565 14.46 -38.51 -18.93
C ASP A 565 14.78 -37.47 -17.86
N ALA A 566 14.39 -36.18 -18.08
CA ALA A 566 14.52 -35.08 -17.11
C ALA A 566 13.45 -34.02 -17.31
N ILE A 567 13.33 -33.11 -16.34
CA ILE A 567 12.48 -31.90 -16.43
C ILE A 567 13.40 -30.68 -16.40
N LEU A 568 13.29 -29.80 -17.42
CA LEU A 568 13.86 -28.47 -17.43
C LEU A 568 12.77 -27.46 -17.00
N MET A 569 13.07 -26.63 -16.01
CA MET A 569 12.17 -25.58 -15.52
C MET A 569 12.83 -24.22 -15.74
N ALA A 570 12.09 -23.24 -16.22
CA ALA A 570 12.60 -21.89 -16.40
C ALA A 570 11.48 -20.85 -16.25
N SER A 571 11.83 -19.59 -16.05
CA SER A 571 10.94 -18.44 -16.15
C SER A 571 11.54 -17.37 -17.06
N GLY A 572 10.71 -16.49 -17.61
CA GLY A 572 11.18 -15.35 -18.42
C GLY A 572 12.11 -15.74 -19.56
N SER A 573 13.21 -15.01 -19.70
CA SER A 573 14.17 -15.18 -20.80
C SER A 573 14.85 -16.55 -20.86
N GLU A 574 14.97 -17.26 -19.76
CA GLU A 574 15.68 -18.56 -19.72
C GLU A 574 14.83 -19.71 -20.24
N VAL A 575 13.54 -19.49 -20.50
CA VAL A 575 12.69 -20.48 -21.21
C VAL A 575 13.23 -20.75 -22.61
N GLU A 576 13.76 -19.74 -23.30
CA GLU A 576 14.42 -19.93 -24.60
C GLU A 576 15.62 -20.86 -24.50
N LEU A 577 16.44 -20.68 -23.50
CA LEU A 577 17.60 -21.55 -23.25
C LEU A 577 17.19 -23.01 -22.97
N ALA A 578 16.13 -23.18 -22.15
CA ALA A 578 15.59 -24.52 -21.86
C ALA A 578 15.05 -25.21 -23.13
N MET A 579 14.38 -24.47 -24.02
CA MET A 579 13.88 -25.02 -25.30
C MET A 579 15.01 -25.39 -26.24
N LYS A 580 16.04 -24.57 -26.38
CA LYS A 580 17.23 -24.88 -27.20
C LYS A 580 18.00 -26.08 -26.64
N ALA A 581 18.17 -26.17 -25.33
CA ALA A 581 18.82 -27.32 -24.69
C ALA A 581 18.01 -28.61 -24.86
N ARG A 582 16.68 -28.57 -24.81
CA ARG A 582 15.80 -29.70 -25.17
C ARG A 582 16.12 -30.22 -26.54
N ASP A 583 16.24 -29.35 -27.54
CA ASP A 583 16.50 -29.77 -28.94
C ASP A 583 17.89 -30.39 -29.08
N ALA A 584 18.90 -29.82 -28.44
CA ALA A 584 20.24 -30.41 -28.40
C ALA A 584 20.28 -31.81 -27.74
N LEU A 585 19.61 -31.97 -26.59
CA LEU A 585 19.49 -33.24 -25.87
C LEU A 585 18.80 -34.31 -26.69
N ARG A 586 17.76 -33.96 -27.46
CA ARG A 586 17.05 -34.87 -28.34
C ARG A 586 17.97 -35.49 -29.43
N LEU A 587 18.88 -34.68 -29.97
CA LEU A 587 19.88 -35.17 -30.93
C LEU A 587 20.82 -36.25 -30.33
N GLU A 588 20.98 -36.18 -29.00
CA GLU A 588 21.78 -37.17 -28.24
C GLU A 588 20.93 -38.34 -27.67
N GLY A 589 19.64 -38.41 -28.02
CA GLY A 589 18.74 -39.48 -27.56
C GLY A 589 18.15 -39.28 -26.15
N ILE A 590 18.41 -38.12 -25.50
CA ILE A 590 17.86 -37.73 -24.19
C ILE A 590 16.63 -36.86 -24.44
N ASP A 591 15.47 -37.29 -24.00
CA ASP A 591 14.22 -36.56 -24.22
C ASP A 591 13.69 -35.98 -22.91
N VAL A 592 13.52 -34.64 -22.87
CA VAL A 592 13.17 -33.89 -21.68
C VAL A 592 11.84 -33.17 -21.81
N THR A 593 11.19 -32.95 -20.70
CA THR A 593 10.02 -32.07 -20.59
C THR A 593 10.46 -30.65 -20.21
N VAL A 594 9.96 -29.64 -20.92
CA VAL A 594 10.19 -28.23 -20.58
C VAL A 594 8.96 -27.64 -19.89
N VAL A 595 9.15 -27.05 -18.72
CA VAL A 595 8.15 -26.39 -17.92
C VAL A 595 8.46 -24.90 -17.87
N SER A 596 7.51 -24.07 -18.33
CA SER A 596 7.53 -22.64 -18.03
C SER A 596 6.88 -22.42 -16.65
N MET A 597 7.57 -21.71 -15.77
CA MET A 597 7.13 -21.38 -14.40
C MET A 597 7.16 -19.86 -14.17
N PRO A 598 6.25 -19.10 -14.81
CA PRO A 598 6.27 -17.65 -14.71
C PRO A 598 5.89 -17.11 -13.32
N CYS A 599 5.14 -17.85 -12.49
CA CYS A 599 4.71 -17.39 -11.17
C CYS A 599 4.66 -18.54 -10.16
N MET A 600 5.67 -18.65 -9.32
CA MET A 600 5.81 -19.74 -8.32
C MET A 600 4.66 -19.73 -7.31
N GLU A 601 4.21 -18.56 -6.87
CA GLU A 601 3.18 -18.38 -5.84
C GLU A 601 1.81 -18.90 -6.32
N LEU A 602 1.48 -18.73 -7.58
CA LEU A 602 0.27 -19.30 -8.17
C LEU A 602 0.36 -20.81 -8.35
N PHE A 603 1.54 -21.32 -8.75
CA PHE A 603 1.75 -22.76 -8.86
C PHE A 603 1.66 -23.46 -7.50
N ASP A 604 2.20 -22.85 -6.44
CA ASP A 604 2.15 -23.40 -5.09
C ASP A 604 0.72 -23.52 -4.55
N LYS A 605 -0.17 -22.65 -4.95
CA LYS A 605 -1.62 -22.70 -4.59
C LYS A 605 -2.39 -23.81 -5.32
N GLN A 606 -1.81 -24.42 -6.37
CA GLN A 606 -2.50 -25.46 -7.14
C GLN A 606 -2.66 -26.76 -6.34
N LYS A 607 -3.69 -27.53 -6.69
CA LYS A 607 -3.91 -28.88 -6.14
C LYS A 607 -2.71 -29.78 -6.47
N GLN A 608 -2.40 -30.71 -5.56
CA GLN A 608 -1.26 -31.63 -5.73
C GLN A 608 -1.34 -32.44 -7.03
N THR A 609 -2.55 -32.79 -7.48
CA THR A 609 -2.77 -33.49 -8.77
C THR A 609 -2.27 -32.67 -9.96
N TYR A 610 -2.55 -31.36 -9.98
CA TYR A 610 -2.03 -30.47 -11.01
C TYR A 610 -0.51 -30.32 -10.89
N LYS A 611 0.01 -30.07 -9.70
CA LYS A 611 1.47 -29.98 -9.49
C LYS A 611 2.20 -31.23 -9.97
N ASN A 612 1.65 -32.41 -9.70
CA ASN A 612 2.21 -33.68 -10.16
C ASN A 612 2.09 -33.89 -11.68
N SER A 613 1.08 -33.30 -12.34
CA SER A 613 0.95 -33.35 -13.81
C SER A 613 1.96 -32.46 -14.53
N VAL A 614 2.46 -31.42 -13.86
CA VAL A 614 3.49 -30.50 -14.36
C VAL A 614 4.89 -30.99 -13.97
N LEU A 615 5.11 -31.31 -12.70
CA LEU A 615 6.35 -31.81 -12.13
C LEU A 615 6.14 -33.26 -11.66
N ASN A 616 6.18 -34.19 -12.62
CA ASN A 616 5.96 -35.60 -12.33
C ASN A 616 6.93 -36.09 -11.23
N PRO A 617 6.44 -36.58 -10.09
CA PRO A 617 7.30 -37.00 -8.96
C PRO A 617 8.21 -38.18 -9.25
N SER A 618 7.89 -38.99 -10.26
CA SER A 618 8.76 -40.07 -10.69
C SER A 618 10.02 -39.64 -11.45
N ILE A 619 10.06 -38.36 -11.90
CA ILE A 619 11.22 -37.79 -12.60
C ILE A 619 12.00 -36.95 -11.60
N ARG A 620 13.13 -37.48 -11.12
CA ARG A 620 13.98 -36.85 -10.11
C ARG A 620 15.07 -35.97 -10.73
N ALA A 621 15.47 -36.23 -12.00
CA ALA A 621 16.36 -35.36 -12.76
C ALA A 621 15.63 -34.06 -13.12
N ARG A 622 15.80 -33.03 -12.31
CA ARG A 622 15.15 -31.72 -12.47
C ARG A 622 16.19 -30.62 -12.48
N ILE A 623 16.19 -29.81 -13.49
CA ILE A 623 17.11 -28.70 -13.63
C ILE A 623 16.31 -27.42 -13.78
N ALA A 624 16.61 -26.42 -12.96
CA ALA A 624 16.04 -25.07 -13.08
C ALA A 624 17.06 -24.11 -13.69
N ILE A 625 16.56 -23.16 -14.47
CA ILE A 625 17.38 -22.18 -15.19
C ILE A 625 16.73 -20.81 -14.99
N GLU A 626 17.40 -19.90 -14.30
CA GLU A 626 16.93 -18.52 -14.09
C GLU A 626 18.12 -17.59 -13.82
N ALA A 627 18.21 -16.49 -14.56
CA ALA A 627 19.23 -15.43 -14.37
C ALA A 627 18.92 -14.60 -13.14
N GLY A 628 19.00 -15.23 -11.97
CA GLY A 628 18.74 -14.69 -10.63
C GLY A 628 19.28 -15.65 -9.58
N ALA A 629 19.11 -15.30 -8.30
CA ALA A 629 19.56 -16.12 -7.17
C ALA A 629 18.88 -17.50 -7.17
N LYS A 630 19.64 -18.54 -6.91
CA LYS A 630 19.22 -19.96 -7.03
C LYS A 630 18.18 -20.40 -6.00
N SER A 631 18.12 -19.72 -4.84
CA SER A 631 17.40 -20.20 -3.66
C SER A 631 15.90 -20.53 -3.86
N PRO A 632 15.09 -19.80 -4.65
CA PRO A 632 13.69 -20.13 -4.84
C PRO A 632 13.44 -21.48 -5.55
N TRP A 633 14.44 -21.95 -6.33
CA TRP A 633 14.31 -23.13 -7.16
C TRP A 633 14.57 -24.45 -6.43
N TYR A 634 15.29 -24.43 -5.30
CA TYR A 634 15.63 -25.67 -4.56
C TYR A 634 14.41 -26.47 -4.13
N LYS A 635 13.29 -25.80 -3.86
CA LYS A 635 12.00 -26.44 -3.55
C LYS A 635 11.48 -27.33 -4.69
N TYR A 636 11.76 -26.99 -5.94
CA TYR A 636 11.23 -27.67 -7.12
C TYR A 636 12.20 -28.68 -7.70
N VAL A 637 13.49 -28.40 -7.65
CA VAL A 637 14.51 -29.35 -8.12
C VAL A 637 14.75 -30.48 -7.13
N GLY A 638 14.56 -30.24 -5.83
CA GLY A 638 14.80 -31.22 -4.77
C GLY A 638 16.29 -31.52 -4.56
N LEU A 639 16.61 -32.62 -3.83
CA LEU A 639 17.97 -32.99 -3.46
C LEU A 639 18.80 -33.62 -4.59
N ASP A 640 18.16 -34.04 -5.66
CA ASP A 640 18.79 -34.72 -6.78
C ASP A 640 18.93 -33.85 -8.04
N GLY A 641 18.26 -32.72 -8.04
CA GLY A 641 18.30 -31.77 -9.15
C GLY A 641 19.42 -30.74 -9.01
N ASP A 642 19.50 -29.84 -10.00
CA ASP A 642 20.49 -28.77 -10.03
C ASP A 642 19.85 -27.44 -10.50
N VAL A 643 20.52 -26.31 -10.24
CA VAL A 643 20.05 -24.96 -10.60
C VAL A 643 21.18 -24.20 -11.31
N ILE A 644 20.91 -23.77 -12.54
CA ILE A 644 21.75 -22.83 -13.27
C ILE A 644 21.20 -21.42 -12.96
N GLY A 645 21.94 -20.65 -12.18
CA GLY A 645 21.55 -19.33 -11.69
C GLY A 645 22.76 -18.51 -11.28
N MET A 646 22.50 -17.36 -10.67
CA MET A 646 23.54 -16.42 -10.24
C MET A 646 23.96 -16.69 -8.79
N ASP A 647 25.27 -16.76 -8.57
CA ASP A 647 25.90 -16.82 -7.23
C ASP A 647 26.70 -15.53 -6.92
N THR A 648 26.84 -14.64 -7.90
CA THR A 648 27.59 -13.36 -7.80
C THR A 648 26.83 -12.25 -8.50
N PHE A 649 27.23 -11.02 -8.28
CA PHE A 649 26.77 -9.90 -9.09
C PHE A 649 27.15 -10.04 -10.55
N GLY A 650 26.42 -9.37 -11.44
CA GLY A 650 26.70 -9.33 -12.86
C GLY A 650 27.98 -8.55 -13.22
N ALA A 651 28.09 -8.14 -14.47
CA ALA A 651 29.22 -7.36 -14.98
C ALA A 651 28.78 -6.44 -16.12
N SER A 652 29.58 -5.41 -16.43
CA SER A 652 29.36 -4.54 -17.60
C SER A 652 29.94 -5.17 -18.85
N ALA A 653 29.08 -5.67 -19.72
CA ALA A 653 29.45 -6.22 -21.02
C ALA A 653 28.18 -6.35 -21.92
N PRO A 654 28.35 -6.59 -23.24
CA PRO A 654 27.23 -6.98 -24.08
C PRO A 654 26.48 -8.20 -23.52
N TYR A 655 25.16 -8.21 -23.63
CA TYR A 655 24.28 -9.26 -23.11
C TYR A 655 24.74 -10.70 -23.41
N SER A 656 25.15 -10.99 -24.67
CA SER A 656 25.60 -12.32 -25.09
C SER A 656 26.85 -12.77 -24.34
N ALA A 657 27.81 -11.87 -24.13
CA ALA A 657 29.03 -12.19 -23.38
C ALA A 657 28.75 -12.43 -21.89
N LEU A 658 27.72 -11.79 -21.32
CA LEU A 658 27.32 -12.04 -19.95
C LEU A 658 26.67 -13.41 -19.80
N LEU A 659 25.80 -13.81 -20.73
CA LEU A 659 25.20 -15.14 -20.69
C LEU A 659 26.28 -16.23 -20.74
N GLU A 660 27.27 -16.10 -21.66
CA GLU A 660 28.39 -17.05 -21.75
C GLU A 660 29.20 -17.07 -20.47
N LYS A 661 29.61 -15.88 -19.95
CA LYS A 661 30.42 -15.75 -18.73
C LYS A 661 29.79 -16.41 -17.52
N PHE A 662 28.46 -16.27 -17.36
CA PHE A 662 27.75 -16.79 -16.20
C PHE A 662 27.11 -18.16 -16.43
N GLY A 663 27.44 -18.81 -17.54
CA GLY A 663 27.08 -20.22 -17.82
C GLY A 663 25.63 -20.41 -18.29
N PHE A 664 24.97 -19.38 -18.78
CA PHE A 664 23.65 -19.47 -19.41
C PHE A 664 23.79 -19.87 -20.88
N THR A 665 24.37 -21.05 -21.12
CA THR A 665 24.63 -21.62 -22.47
C THR A 665 23.93 -22.95 -22.64
N VAL A 666 23.66 -23.35 -23.89
CA VAL A 666 23.02 -24.63 -24.21
C VAL A 666 23.91 -25.80 -23.75
N GLU A 667 25.19 -25.66 -23.96
CA GLU A 667 26.21 -26.68 -23.60
C GLU A 667 26.21 -26.95 -22.08
N ASN A 668 26.20 -25.88 -21.26
CA ASN A 668 26.16 -26.03 -19.81
C ASN A 668 24.86 -26.68 -19.32
N VAL A 669 23.70 -26.33 -19.92
CA VAL A 669 22.43 -26.99 -19.59
C VAL A 669 22.46 -28.47 -19.95
N VAL A 670 22.93 -28.80 -21.14
CA VAL A 670 23.07 -30.20 -21.62
C VAL A 670 23.99 -31.01 -20.70
N GLU A 671 25.14 -30.44 -20.34
CA GLU A 671 26.10 -31.11 -19.42
C GLU A 671 25.47 -31.30 -18.03
N THR A 672 24.81 -30.31 -17.49
CA THR A 672 24.13 -30.37 -16.19
C THR A 672 23.04 -31.44 -16.18
N VAL A 673 22.23 -31.56 -17.25
CA VAL A 673 21.23 -32.64 -17.40
C VAL A 673 21.89 -34.01 -17.38
N LYS A 674 22.93 -34.22 -18.22
CA LYS A 674 23.65 -35.49 -18.31
C LYS A 674 24.26 -35.89 -16.96
N LYS A 675 24.93 -34.94 -16.28
CA LYS A 675 25.51 -35.14 -14.95
C LYS A 675 24.43 -35.55 -13.94
N THR A 676 23.30 -34.86 -13.92
CA THR A 676 22.20 -35.14 -12.98
C THR A 676 21.61 -36.55 -13.24
N ILE A 677 21.36 -36.93 -14.51
CA ILE A 677 20.86 -38.25 -14.87
C ILE A 677 21.88 -39.34 -14.45
N ASN A 678 23.17 -39.13 -14.70
CA ASN A 678 24.22 -40.12 -14.35
C ASN A 678 24.37 -40.26 -12.83
N ASN A 679 24.32 -39.18 -12.08
CA ASN A 679 24.34 -39.22 -10.62
C ASN A 679 23.16 -40.05 -10.04
N LEU A 680 21.99 -39.98 -10.65
CA LEU A 680 20.81 -40.76 -10.24
C LEU A 680 20.90 -42.24 -10.61
N LYS A 681 21.63 -42.60 -11.68
CA LYS A 681 21.85 -44.00 -12.05
C LYS A 681 22.85 -44.67 -11.11
N ASN A 682 23.74 -43.89 -10.52
CA ASN A 682 24.79 -44.38 -9.60
C ASN A 682 24.35 -44.42 -8.12
N LYS A 683 23.16 -43.90 -7.82
CA LYS A 683 22.48 -44.03 -6.52
C LYS A 683 21.51 -45.21 -6.52
#